data_260052cd930e9c8a01688346a31a5dc9
#
_entry.id   260052cd930e9c8a01688346a31a5dc9
#
_cell.length_a   1.000
_cell.length_b   1.000
_cell.length_c   1.000
_cell.angle_alpha   90.00
_cell.angle_beta   90.00
_cell.angle_gamma   90.00
#
_symmetry.space_group_name_H-M   'P 1'
#
loop_
_entity.id
_entity.type
_entity.pdbx_description
1 polymer ?
#
loop_
_entity_poly.entity_id
_entity_poly.type
_entity_poly.pdbx_seq_one_letter_code
_entity_poly.pdbx_strand_id
1 'polypeptide(L)'
;MGSDEHMGNQADTSAIVAATAVADTPALQNGGPGDASVAATIVDGSVPAVDKAQPPRIDKDLTSPDLFLNRELTWLAFNRRVLHEAEDERNPLLERLKFLAITASNLDEFFMKRIGGLKQQVVAGMQELTVDGRTPQQQIAECYLVVRELEQRQRELGPQILSQLENYGIRVRLYASLSADERKSIRDYYYKNIFPLVTPQAMDPAHPFPFVSNLSLNLLVTARYQNDSDPLMARVKVPIGFGIPRFLRVGKQNDFVRLEDVVANNLDLLFPAMLIDSYELFRVTRNANTERDEDEADDLLALIESELRDRRFAPIVRLEVLAGINPVHRGMLAAELGLDERADVFEVDEMLSLRDLGELAAIDAPALHDPPHHPVDHPRLTVGRSIFHVIRDAGSFLLLHPYESFSTSVERFLREAADDPKVRAIKMTLYRTSPDSKIIGYLCDAARNGKQVAVVVELKARFDEAANIQFATRLEEFGIHVTYGVVGLKTHSKVILVVRQDYNGLRRYAHIGTGNYHPGTARFYADYGLLTCDGTIGEDLTELFNYLTTGYMPNRRYRKILPAPTVLKRALLARIEREIKVNSAASPGLIQFKMNALEDVDITRALYRASQAGVKVDLIVRDTCRLRPGIPGLSENARVVSIVGRFLEHGRIYYFRNGGAEDYLIGSADCMKRNLESRVEVVAPVEDPQLRKELRIVLDLQLRPNRCQWEMMADGTYVRTAAANAAQACQQAMIDFAEGRQTEATKVKKRRSKGFARRAVRERNGE
;
A
#
# COMPACT_ATOMS: atom_id res chain seq x y z
N MET A 1 -33.79 -12.33 -25.82
CA MET A 1 -33.04 -13.54 -26.22
C MET A 1 -31.62 -13.13 -26.52
N GLY A 2 -30.81 -13.39 -25.60
CA GLY A 2 -29.42 -13.86 -25.61
C GLY A 2 -28.37 -13.00 -26.28
N SER A 3 -27.60 -12.30 -25.50
CA SER A 3 -26.17 -12.16 -25.69
C SER A 3 -25.56 -11.75 -24.36
N ASP A 4 -25.14 -12.74 -23.61
CA ASP A 4 -24.44 -12.62 -22.35
C ASP A 4 -22.93 -12.50 -22.55
N GLU A 5 -22.33 -11.70 -21.66
CA GLU A 5 -21.07 -11.93 -20.98
C GLU A 5 -19.78 -11.99 -21.79
N HIS A 6 -19.08 -10.85 -21.78
CA HIS A 6 -17.63 -10.82 -21.55
C HIS A 6 -17.26 -9.42 -21.00
N MET A 7 -17.61 -9.15 -19.72
CA MET A 7 -16.91 -8.12 -18.97
C MET A 7 -15.65 -8.74 -18.38
N GLY A 8 -14.54 -8.51 -19.06
CA GLY A 8 -13.23 -8.90 -18.60
C GLY A 8 -12.92 -8.23 -17.27
N ASN A 9 -12.48 -9.04 -16.36
CA ASN A 9 -12.00 -8.72 -15.03
C ASN A 9 -10.73 -7.85 -15.15
N GLN A 10 -10.89 -6.54 -15.31
CA GLN A 10 -9.78 -5.61 -15.11
C GLN A 10 -9.44 -5.62 -13.62
N ALA A 11 -8.46 -6.43 -13.26
CA ALA A 11 -7.85 -6.37 -11.94
C ALA A 11 -7.26 -4.96 -11.76
N ASP A 12 -7.85 -4.22 -10.87
CA ASP A 12 -7.48 -2.86 -10.51
C ASP A 12 -6.05 -2.84 -9.91
N THR A 13 -5.06 -2.64 -10.77
CA THR A 13 -3.66 -2.53 -10.36
C THR A 13 -3.38 -1.29 -9.52
N SER A 14 -4.33 -0.34 -9.46
CA SER A 14 -4.24 0.86 -8.63
C SER A 14 -4.29 0.58 -7.13
N ALA A 15 -4.87 -0.54 -6.71
CA ALA A 15 -5.02 -0.90 -5.30
C ALA A 15 -3.71 -1.29 -4.57
N ILE A 16 -2.65 -1.61 -5.31
CA ILE A 16 -1.37 -2.03 -4.71
C ILE A 16 -0.53 -0.84 -4.22
N VAL A 17 -0.77 0.35 -4.77
CA VAL A 17 0.10 1.52 -4.63
C VAL A 17 -0.19 2.38 -3.38
N ALA A 18 -1.35 2.27 -2.78
CA ALA A 18 -1.88 3.29 -1.88
C ALA A 18 -1.63 3.05 -0.38
N ALA A 19 -0.43 2.83 0.06
CA ALA A 19 -0.18 2.56 1.48
C ALA A 19 0.91 3.40 2.16
N THR A 20 1.20 4.63 1.69
CA THR A 20 2.11 5.51 2.43
C THR A 20 1.70 6.97 2.31
N ALA A 21 1.43 7.64 3.39
CA ALA A 21 1.08 9.05 3.46
C ALA A 21 1.85 9.82 4.55
N VAL A 22 1.95 11.10 4.34
CA VAL A 22 2.84 12.16 4.87
C VAL A 22 2.38 12.80 6.17
N ALA A 23 3.25 13.43 6.95
CA ALA A 23 3.13 14.78 7.57
C ALA A 23 4.36 15.19 8.41
N ASP A 24 4.54 16.30 8.62
CA ASP A 24 5.03 17.64 8.85
C ASP A 24 6.04 17.85 9.97
N THR A 25 6.83 18.86 9.78
CA THR A 25 8.01 19.46 10.37
C THR A 25 7.75 20.25 11.69
N PRO A 26 8.70 20.85 12.41
CA PRO A 26 9.90 21.64 12.07
C PRO A 26 11.17 21.40 12.97
N ALA A 27 12.27 21.97 12.81
CA ALA A 27 13.27 22.92 12.40
C ALA A 27 14.60 22.94 13.14
N LEU A 28 15.72 23.26 12.48
CA LEU A 28 16.98 24.01 12.46
C LEU A 28 18.22 23.40 13.12
N GLN A 29 19.48 23.58 12.76
CA GLN A 29 20.35 24.24 11.82
C GLN A 29 21.79 23.64 11.81
N ASN A 30 22.43 23.71 10.65
CA ASN A 30 23.83 23.90 10.27
C ASN A 30 25.03 23.13 10.83
N GLY A 31 25.87 22.64 9.90
CA GLY A 31 27.31 22.42 9.98
C GLY A 31 27.88 21.42 8.97
N GLY A 32 28.75 21.88 8.10
CA GLY A 32 29.24 21.30 6.85
C GLY A 32 30.32 20.18 6.92
N PRO A 33 30.99 19.86 5.77
CA PRO A 33 31.18 18.49 5.31
C PRO A 33 32.57 17.88 5.58
N GLY A 34 32.67 16.55 5.48
CA GLY A 34 33.94 15.84 5.44
C GLY A 34 33.83 14.51 4.67
N ASP A 35 34.54 14.47 3.55
CA ASP A 35 34.78 13.30 2.71
C ASP A 35 35.52 12.16 3.41
N ALA A 36 35.17 10.92 3.13
CA ALA A 36 36.14 9.81 2.98
C ALA A 36 35.49 8.53 2.45
N SER A 37 35.91 8.10 1.27
CA SER A 37 35.76 6.76 0.70
C SER A 37 36.74 5.77 1.35
N VAL A 38 36.32 4.55 1.71
CA VAL A 38 37.25 3.42 1.92
C VAL A 38 36.64 2.09 1.45
N ALA A 39 37.42 1.39 0.64
CA ALA A 39 37.16 0.10 0.05
C ALA A 39 37.28 -1.04 1.08
N ALA A 40 36.53 -2.13 0.85
CA ALA A 40 36.49 -3.33 1.64
C ALA A 40 37.74 -4.24 1.37
N THR A 41 38.33 -4.74 2.42
CA THR A 41 39.28 -5.87 2.36
C THR A 41 38.84 -6.96 3.36
N ILE A 42 38.72 -8.18 2.86
CA ILE A 42 38.37 -9.38 3.64
C ILE A 42 39.64 -9.87 4.36
N VAL A 43 39.53 -10.09 5.68
CA VAL A 43 40.56 -10.88 6.43
C VAL A 43 39.84 -11.84 7.38
N ASP A 44 40.18 -13.12 7.23
CA ASP A 44 39.84 -14.24 8.10
C ASP A 44 40.72 -14.25 9.33
N GLY A 45 40.20 -14.52 10.52
CA GLY A 45 40.99 -14.57 11.72
C GLY A 45 40.25 -14.90 13.01
N SER A 46 40.30 -16.13 13.44
CA SER A 46 39.85 -16.63 14.73
C SER A 46 40.54 -15.93 15.93
N VAL A 47 39.74 -15.47 16.91
CA VAL A 47 40.24 -14.89 18.19
C VAL A 47 39.56 -15.58 19.39
N PRO A 48 40.30 -15.82 20.51
CA PRO A 48 39.86 -16.62 21.65
C PRO A 48 38.91 -15.87 22.58
N ALA A 49 38.11 -16.63 23.32
CA ALA A 49 37.09 -16.13 24.25
C ALA A 49 37.71 -15.28 25.38
N VAL A 50 37.21 -14.07 25.54
CA VAL A 50 37.52 -13.16 26.64
C VAL A 50 36.26 -12.93 27.49
N ASP A 51 36.50 -12.90 28.80
CA ASP A 51 35.55 -12.73 29.89
C ASP A 51 34.51 -11.59 29.66
N LYS A 52 33.24 -11.86 29.91
CA LYS A 52 32.15 -10.89 29.74
C LYS A 52 32.11 -9.86 30.88
N ALA A 53 32.95 -8.84 30.79
CA ALA A 53 32.68 -7.58 31.47
C ALA A 53 31.42 -6.92 30.82
N GLN A 54 30.48 -6.40 31.63
CA GLN A 54 29.35 -5.62 31.12
C GLN A 54 29.88 -4.47 30.26
N PRO A 55 29.37 -4.28 29.02
CA PRO A 55 29.84 -3.18 28.20
C PRO A 55 29.47 -1.85 28.88
N PRO A 56 30.34 -0.83 28.80
CA PRO A 56 30.07 0.46 29.37
C PRO A 56 28.75 1.02 28.78
N ARG A 57 27.82 1.44 29.64
CA ARG A 57 26.63 2.21 29.24
C ARG A 57 27.13 3.48 28.56
N ILE A 58 27.03 3.52 27.25
CA ILE A 58 27.24 4.75 26.48
C ILE A 58 25.96 5.57 26.70
N ASP A 59 26.06 6.62 27.49
CA ASP A 59 25.03 7.61 27.70
C ASP A 59 24.95 8.50 26.44
N LYS A 60 24.58 7.89 25.31
CA LYS A 60 24.36 8.64 24.07
C LYS A 60 23.09 9.44 24.22
N ASP A 61 23.19 10.72 23.95
CA ASP A 61 22.03 11.59 23.81
C ASP A 61 21.12 11.03 22.71
N LEU A 62 20.00 10.42 23.12
CA LEU A 62 19.03 9.84 22.19
C LEU A 62 18.25 10.87 21.37
N THR A 63 18.65 12.16 21.46
CA THR A 63 18.12 13.25 20.63
C THR A 63 18.99 13.52 19.41
N SER A 64 20.23 12.96 19.36
CA SER A 64 21.18 13.20 18.27
C SER A 64 20.63 12.76 16.91
N PRO A 65 20.71 13.60 15.87
CA PRO A 65 20.18 13.30 14.51
C PRO A 65 20.79 12.09 13.86
N ASP A 66 22.05 11.76 14.15
CA ASP A 66 22.78 10.61 13.58
C ASP A 66 22.20 9.25 14.02
N LEU A 67 21.34 9.23 15.03
CA LEU A 67 20.64 8.03 15.49
C LEU A 67 19.42 7.67 14.65
N PHE A 68 18.99 8.55 13.76
CA PHE A 68 17.78 8.36 12.97
C PHE A 68 18.08 8.29 11.48
N LEU A 69 17.45 7.35 10.80
CA LEU A 69 17.48 7.30 9.34
C LEU A 69 16.43 8.23 8.74
N ASN A 70 16.75 8.80 7.59
CA ASN A 70 15.80 9.60 6.83
C ASN A 70 14.64 8.73 6.31
N ARG A 71 13.44 9.17 6.55
CA ARG A 71 12.24 8.38 6.20
C ARG A 71 12.00 8.28 4.69
N GLU A 72 12.39 9.29 3.91
CA GLU A 72 12.21 9.29 2.45
C GLU A 72 13.21 8.35 1.79
N LEU A 73 14.47 8.37 2.25
CA LEU A 73 15.50 7.44 1.77
C LEU A 73 15.19 5.98 2.14
N THR A 74 14.69 5.73 3.35
CA THR A 74 14.28 4.37 3.73
C THR A 74 13.06 3.89 2.95
N TRP A 75 12.16 4.78 2.54
CA TRP A 75 11.08 4.45 1.63
C TRP A 75 11.59 4.12 0.22
N LEU A 76 12.56 4.87 -0.31
CA LEU A 76 13.20 4.55 -1.58
C LEU A 76 13.94 3.20 -1.50
N ALA A 77 14.58 2.90 -0.37
CA ALA A 77 15.16 1.58 -0.11
C ALA A 77 14.09 0.45 -0.11
N PHE A 78 12.85 0.71 0.31
CA PHE A 78 11.74 -0.22 0.10
C PHE A 78 11.44 -0.40 -1.38
N ASN A 79 11.34 0.69 -2.16
CA ASN A 79 11.06 0.59 -3.59
C ASN A 79 12.18 -0.15 -4.35
N ARG A 80 13.44 -0.04 -3.89
CA ARG A 80 14.57 -0.85 -4.40
C ARG A 80 14.36 -2.35 -4.18
N ARG A 81 13.79 -2.76 -3.01
CA ARG A 81 13.45 -4.16 -2.75
C ARG A 81 12.26 -4.65 -3.61
N VAL A 82 11.31 -3.77 -3.91
CA VAL A 82 10.21 -4.06 -4.86
C VAL A 82 10.77 -4.29 -6.27
N LEU A 83 11.71 -3.44 -6.72
CA LEU A 83 12.37 -3.61 -8.02
C LEU A 83 13.14 -4.94 -8.09
N HIS A 84 13.75 -5.37 -6.99
CA HIS A 84 14.46 -6.65 -6.95
C HIS A 84 13.55 -7.86 -7.26
N GLU A 85 12.26 -7.80 -6.96
CA GLU A 85 11.34 -8.88 -7.35
C GLU A 85 11.18 -8.98 -8.88
N ALA A 86 11.41 -7.87 -9.62
CA ALA A 86 11.51 -7.92 -11.07
C ALA A 86 12.87 -8.43 -11.57
N GLU A 87 13.93 -8.26 -10.78
CA GLU A 87 15.27 -8.78 -11.07
C GLU A 87 15.39 -10.29 -10.80
N ASP A 88 14.66 -10.81 -9.82
CA ASP A 88 14.76 -12.21 -9.39
C ASP A 88 14.18 -13.16 -10.45
N GLU A 89 15.04 -13.85 -11.17
CA GLU A 89 14.66 -14.78 -12.25
C GLU A 89 13.84 -16.01 -11.79
N ARG A 90 13.78 -16.25 -10.49
CA ARG A 90 12.91 -17.28 -9.91
C ARG A 90 11.44 -16.91 -9.92
N ASN A 91 11.12 -15.62 -10.08
CA ASN A 91 9.75 -15.16 -10.25
C ASN A 91 9.28 -15.39 -11.69
N PRO A 92 8.02 -15.79 -11.92
CA PRO A 92 7.45 -15.89 -13.25
C PRO A 92 7.56 -14.59 -14.04
N LEU A 93 7.70 -14.68 -15.36
CA LEU A 93 8.11 -13.55 -16.18
C LEU A 93 7.09 -12.39 -16.20
N LEU A 94 5.78 -12.67 -16.20
CA LEU A 94 4.75 -11.64 -16.11
C LEU A 94 4.63 -11.05 -14.69
N GLU A 95 4.99 -11.79 -13.64
CA GLU A 95 5.11 -11.23 -12.30
C GLU A 95 6.33 -10.28 -12.21
N ARG A 96 7.47 -10.61 -12.84
CA ARG A 96 8.62 -9.70 -12.95
C ARG A 96 8.23 -8.40 -13.65
N LEU A 97 7.50 -8.48 -14.77
CA LEU A 97 6.98 -7.31 -15.48
C LEU A 97 6.03 -6.48 -14.60
N LYS A 98 5.17 -7.14 -13.84
CA LYS A 98 4.26 -6.50 -12.89
C LYS A 98 5.01 -5.76 -11.77
N PHE A 99 6.07 -6.36 -11.19
CA PHE A 99 6.87 -5.68 -10.18
C PHE A 99 7.63 -4.47 -10.74
N LEU A 100 8.06 -4.53 -12.00
CA LEU A 100 8.63 -3.38 -12.69
C LEU A 100 7.61 -2.24 -12.81
N ALA A 101 6.39 -2.55 -13.24
CA ALA A 101 5.28 -1.58 -13.31
C ALA A 101 4.92 -0.99 -11.94
N ILE A 102 4.87 -1.83 -10.88
CA ILE A 102 4.63 -1.40 -9.50
C ILE A 102 5.73 -0.44 -9.04
N THR A 103 6.99 -0.74 -9.31
CA THR A 103 8.12 0.13 -8.92
C THR A 103 8.01 1.51 -9.56
N ALA A 104 7.64 1.57 -10.85
CA ALA A 104 7.42 2.83 -11.56
C ALA A 104 6.22 3.61 -10.99
N SER A 105 5.11 2.92 -10.72
CA SER A 105 3.93 3.51 -10.10
C SER A 105 4.21 4.05 -8.69
N ASN A 106 5.04 3.35 -7.92
CA ASN A 106 5.50 3.80 -6.61
C ASN A 106 6.33 5.08 -6.70
N LEU A 107 7.20 5.21 -7.70
CA LEU A 107 7.96 6.45 -7.95
C LEU A 107 7.04 7.61 -8.33
N ASP A 108 6.04 7.39 -9.19
CA ASP A 108 5.03 8.42 -9.49
C ASP A 108 4.38 8.94 -8.21
N GLU A 109 3.94 8.05 -7.33
CA GLU A 109 3.34 8.42 -6.05
C GLU A 109 4.33 9.14 -5.12
N PHE A 110 5.60 8.71 -5.10
CA PHE A 110 6.65 9.36 -4.35
C PHE A 110 6.85 10.81 -4.79
N PHE A 111 6.92 11.06 -6.09
CA PHE A 111 6.99 12.42 -6.62
C PHE A 111 5.75 13.25 -6.27
N MET A 112 4.56 12.70 -6.50
CA MET A 112 3.31 13.40 -6.20
C MET A 112 3.16 13.77 -4.73
N LYS A 113 3.63 12.95 -3.80
CA LYS A 113 3.39 13.14 -2.37
C LYS A 113 4.63 13.65 -1.61
N ARG A 114 5.78 13.01 -1.81
CA ARG A 114 6.97 13.29 -1.02
C ARG A 114 7.76 14.45 -1.58
N ILE A 115 8.19 14.36 -2.82
CA ILE A 115 8.90 15.44 -3.49
C ILE A 115 8.01 16.68 -3.60
N GLY A 116 6.72 16.50 -3.94
CA GLY A 116 5.76 17.60 -3.96
C GLY A 116 5.66 18.35 -2.65
N GLY A 117 5.57 17.63 -1.52
CA GLY A 117 5.54 18.22 -0.18
C GLY A 117 6.86 18.91 0.19
N LEU A 118 8.01 18.30 -0.10
CA LEU A 118 9.32 18.92 0.15
C LEU A 118 9.52 20.19 -0.69
N LYS A 119 9.08 20.19 -1.96
CA LYS A 119 9.15 21.39 -2.81
C LYS A 119 8.26 22.53 -2.25
N GLN A 120 7.07 22.22 -1.76
CA GLN A 120 6.23 23.22 -1.09
C GLN A 120 6.95 23.84 0.13
N GLN A 121 7.62 23.04 0.94
CA GLN A 121 8.40 23.52 2.08
C GLN A 121 9.55 24.43 1.62
N VAL A 122 10.25 24.05 0.54
CA VAL A 122 11.32 24.90 -0.03
C VAL A 122 10.76 26.22 -0.54
N VAL A 123 9.64 26.22 -1.28
CA VAL A 123 8.98 27.45 -1.76
C VAL A 123 8.49 28.33 -0.60
N ALA A 124 8.02 27.73 0.49
CA ALA A 124 7.65 28.44 1.70
C ALA A 124 8.84 28.97 2.52
N GLY A 125 10.07 28.75 2.06
CA GLY A 125 11.28 29.21 2.73
C GLY A 125 11.59 28.46 4.04
N MET A 126 11.00 27.28 4.25
CA MET A 126 11.22 26.49 5.46
C MET A 126 12.65 25.93 5.50
N GLN A 127 13.37 26.23 6.56
CA GLN A 127 14.73 25.76 6.83
C GLN A 127 14.77 24.71 7.96
N GLU A 128 13.60 24.22 8.33
CA GLU A 128 13.44 23.32 9.47
C GLU A 128 14.12 21.97 9.21
N LEU A 129 14.92 21.50 10.18
CA LEU A 129 15.60 20.23 10.09
C LEU A 129 14.67 19.09 10.49
N THR A 130 14.71 18.02 9.72
CA THR A 130 14.12 16.75 10.16
C THR A 130 14.89 16.15 11.34
N VAL A 131 14.31 15.13 11.97
CA VAL A 131 14.92 14.47 13.14
C VAL A 131 16.32 13.91 12.83
N ASP A 132 16.57 13.55 11.57
CA ASP A 132 17.84 13.08 11.03
C ASP A 132 18.76 14.23 10.55
N GLY A 133 18.40 15.50 10.85
CA GLY A 133 19.24 16.68 10.63
C GLY A 133 19.25 17.24 9.20
N ARG A 134 18.30 16.91 8.33
CA ARG A 134 18.26 17.35 6.94
C ARG A 134 17.27 18.46 6.69
N THR A 135 17.63 19.44 5.88
CA THR A 135 16.70 20.43 5.32
C THR A 135 15.83 19.80 4.22
N PRO A 136 14.68 20.40 3.84
CA PRO A 136 13.88 19.96 2.71
C PRO A 136 14.68 19.87 1.42
N GLN A 137 15.56 20.84 1.17
CA GLN A 137 16.41 20.88 -0.04
C GLN A 137 17.41 19.74 -0.06
N GLN A 138 18.08 19.43 1.04
CA GLN A 138 19.00 18.31 1.16
C GLN A 138 18.28 16.98 0.92
N GLN A 139 17.10 16.82 1.48
CA GLN A 139 16.29 15.62 1.25
C GLN A 139 15.93 15.43 -0.23
N ILE A 140 15.52 16.50 -0.94
CA ILE A 140 15.23 16.43 -2.38
C ILE A 140 16.48 15.99 -3.15
N ALA A 141 17.63 16.62 -2.89
CA ALA A 141 18.88 16.32 -3.58
C ALA A 141 19.31 14.85 -3.39
N GLU A 142 19.29 14.35 -2.15
CA GLU A 142 19.63 12.96 -1.84
C GLU A 142 18.61 11.97 -2.43
N CYS A 143 17.31 12.29 -2.38
CA CYS A 143 16.27 11.47 -3.00
C CYS A 143 16.47 11.37 -4.52
N TYR A 144 16.82 12.46 -5.18
CA TYR A 144 17.05 12.47 -6.64
C TYR A 144 18.21 11.58 -7.06
N LEU A 145 19.28 11.47 -6.26
CA LEU A 145 20.37 10.55 -6.55
C LEU A 145 19.87 9.09 -6.56
N VAL A 146 19.14 8.70 -5.51
CA VAL A 146 18.60 7.34 -5.40
C VAL A 146 17.54 7.06 -6.46
N VAL A 147 16.69 8.03 -6.78
CA VAL A 147 15.68 7.89 -7.84
C VAL A 147 16.35 7.64 -9.20
N ARG A 148 17.38 8.42 -9.57
CA ARG A 148 18.11 8.25 -10.84
C ARG A 148 18.76 6.86 -10.95
N GLU A 149 19.30 6.32 -9.84
CA GLU A 149 19.80 4.95 -9.77
C GLU A 149 18.69 3.91 -10.04
N LEU A 150 17.53 4.08 -9.36
CA LEU A 150 16.38 3.19 -9.56
C LEU A 150 15.85 3.23 -11.00
N GLU A 151 15.73 4.43 -11.59
CA GLU A 151 15.28 4.61 -12.96
C GLU A 151 16.27 4.02 -13.97
N GLN A 152 17.58 4.19 -13.74
CA GLN A 152 18.60 3.54 -14.57
C GLN A 152 18.41 2.02 -14.54
N ARG A 153 18.23 1.44 -13.36
CA ARG A 153 18.04 -0.01 -13.24
C ARG A 153 16.75 -0.49 -13.89
N GLN A 154 15.68 0.29 -13.82
CA GLN A 154 14.43 -0.01 -14.53
C GLN A 154 14.61 0.02 -16.06
N ARG A 155 15.40 0.98 -16.58
CA ARG A 155 15.74 1.10 -18.00
C ARG A 155 16.52 -0.10 -18.53
N GLU A 156 17.43 -0.64 -17.73
CA GLU A 156 18.17 -1.86 -18.08
C GLU A 156 17.28 -3.10 -18.08
N LEU A 157 16.38 -3.19 -17.11
CA LEU A 157 15.58 -4.40 -16.87
C LEU A 157 14.36 -4.49 -17.79
N GLY A 158 13.72 -3.38 -18.13
CA GLY A 158 12.52 -3.34 -18.95
C GLY A 158 12.69 -4.04 -20.31
N PRO A 159 13.65 -3.63 -21.15
CA PRO A 159 13.93 -4.28 -22.44
C PRO A 159 14.30 -5.76 -22.29
N GLN A 160 15.05 -6.12 -21.24
CA GLN A 160 15.43 -7.52 -20.99
C GLN A 160 14.20 -8.40 -20.75
N ILE A 161 13.25 -7.97 -19.91
CA ILE A 161 12.02 -8.70 -19.64
C ILE A 161 11.14 -8.76 -20.89
N LEU A 162 10.99 -7.65 -21.64
CA LEU A 162 10.21 -7.61 -22.87
C LEU A 162 10.79 -8.55 -23.94
N SER A 163 12.12 -8.57 -24.11
CA SER A 163 12.79 -9.51 -25.03
C SER A 163 12.59 -10.96 -24.61
N GLN A 164 12.61 -11.28 -23.32
CA GLN A 164 12.31 -12.65 -22.84
C GLN A 164 10.85 -13.04 -23.14
N LEU A 165 9.89 -12.12 -23.08
CA LEU A 165 8.48 -12.35 -23.39
C LEU A 165 8.25 -12.69 -24.87
N GLU A 166 9.11 -12.23 -25.78
CA GLU A 166 9.04 -12.57 -27.20
C GLU A 166 9.16 -14.07 -27.44
N ASN A 167 9.94 -14.80 -26.63
CA ASN A 167 10.06 -16.25 -26.69
C ASN A 167 8.75 -16.99 -26.38
N TYR A 168 7.81 -16.29 -25.74
CA TYR A 168 6.47 -16.79 -25.39
C TYR A 168 5.38 -16.20 -26.30
N GLY A 169 5.79 -15.50 -27.38
CA GLY A 169 4.86 -14.93 -28.35
C GLY A 169 4.16 -13.64 -27.87
N ILE A 170 4.69 -12.98 -26.83
CA ILE A 170 4.20 -11.68 -26.36
C ILE A 170 5.24 -10.63 -26.81
N ARG A 171 4.88 -9.76 -27.75
CA ARG A 171 5.81 -8.82 -28.38
C ARG A 171 5.28 -7.38 -28.39
N VAL A 172 6.11 -6.44 -28.00
CA VAL A 172 5.87 -5.01 -28.21
C VAL A 172 6.68 -4.56 -29.41
N ARG A 173 6.00 -4.36 -30.53
CA ARG A 173 6.63 -4.07 -31.84
C ARG A 173 6.72 -2.56 -32.06
N LEU A 174 7.81 -2.12 -32.66
CA LEU A 174 7.91 -0.77 -33.18
C LEU A 174 6.92 -0.57 -34.36
N TYR A 175 6.28 0.57 -34.48
CA TYR A 175 5.37 0.86 -35.58
C TYR A 175 6.02 0.68 -36.95
N ALA A 176 7.28 1.05 -37.09
CA ALA A 176 8.05 0.89 -38.31
C ALA A 176 8.28 -0.57 -38.73
N SER A 177 8.21 -1.51 -37.79
CA SER A 177 8.38 -2.96 -38.06
C SER A 177 7.08 -3.65 -38.51
N LEU A 178 5.95 -2.95 -38.47
CA LEU A 178 4.67 -3.50 -38.94
C LEU A 178 4.65 -3.61 -40.46
N SER A 179 4.01 -4.64 -40.99
CA SER A 179 3.73 -4.78 -42.41
C SER A 179 2.79 -3.69 -42.91
N ALA A 180 2.71 -3.52 -44.22
CA ALA A 180 1.82 -2.52 -44.82
C ALA A 180 0.33 -2.77 -44.46
N ASP A 181 -0.10 -4.03 -44.41
CA ASP A 181 -1.47 -4.40 -44.06
C ASP A 181 -1.76 -4.18 -42.58
N GLU A 182 -0.81 -4.51 -41.69
CA GLU A 182 -0.89 -4.24 -40.26
C GLU A 182 -0.97 -2.73 -39.99
N ARG A 183 -0.11 -1.94 -40.61
CA ARG A 183 -0.14 -0.46 -40.49
C ARG A 183 -1.47 0.09 -40.97
N LYS A 184 -2.00 -0.40 -42.11
CA LYS A 184 -3.31 0.00 -42.61
C LYS A 184 -4.41 -0.32 -41.61
N SER A 185 -4.42 -1.56 -41.08
CA SER A 185 -5.40 -2.00 -40.08
C SER A 185 -5.37 -1.14 -38.80
N ILE A 186 -4.16 -0.85 -38.29
CA ILE A 186 -3.96 0.01 -37.09
C ILE A 186 -4.36 1.46 -37.39
N ARG A 187 -4.05 1.99 -38.58
CA ARG A 187 -4.47 3.33 -39.00
C ARG A 187 -6.00 3.44 -39.12
N ASP A 188 -6.64 2.42 -39.69
CA ASP A 188 -8.12 2.39 -39.80
C ASP A 188 -8.77 2.31 -38.40
N TYR A 189 -8.18 1.52 -37.47
CA TYR A 189 -8.63 1.47 -36.09
C TYR A 189 -8.43 2.80 -35.39
N TYR A 190 -7.25 3.42 -35.51
CA TYR A 190 -6.94 4.74 -34.97
C TYR A 190 -7.93 5.79 -35.47
N TYR A 191 -8.16 5.86 -36.78
CA TYR A 191 -9.07 6.84 -37.38
C TYR A 191 -10.49 6.74 -36.86
N LYS A 192 -10.99 5.51 -36.69
CA LYS A 192 -12.37 5.26 -36.25
C LYS A 192 -12.58 5.45 -34.74
N ASN A 193 -11.62 5.03 -33.93
CA ASN A 193 -11.85 4.86 -32.49
C ASN A 193 -11.03 5.84 -31.62
N ILE A 194 -9.92 6.37 -32.12
CA ILE A 194 -8.98 7.15 -31.31
C ILE A 194 -8.87 8.59 -31.81
N PHE A 195 -8.72 8.80 -33.11
CA PHE A 195 -8.58 10.12 -33.72
C PHE A 195 -9.65 11.13 -33.27
N PRO A 196 -10.97 10.78 -33.17
CA PRO A 196 -11.99 11.72 -32.70
C PRO A 196 -11.80 12.20 -31.26
N LEU A 197 -10.96 11.53 -30.47
CA LEU A 197 -10.65 11.86 -29.06
C LEU A 197 -9.39 12.70 -28.91
N VAL A 198 -8.62 12.88 -30.00
CA VAL A 198 -7.36 13.59 -29.99
C VAL A 198 -7.57 15.00 -30.50
N THR A 199 -7.17 16.00 -29.69
CA THR A 199 -7.27 17.41 -30.06
C THR A 199 -5.89 18.06 -29.94
N PRO A 200 -5.26 18.47 -31.05
CA PRO A 200 -4.05 19.25 -31.01
C PRO A 200 -4.30 20.62 -30.37
N GLN A 201 -3.36 21.12 -29.61
CA GLN A 201 -3.42 22.44 -28.99
C GLN A 201 -2.18 23.23 -29.43
N ALA A 202 -2.39 24.32 -30.16
CA ALA A 202 -1.33 25.19 -30.62
C ALA A 202 -0.61 25.88 -29.46
N MET A 203 0.68 26.14 -29.67
CA MET A 203 1.55 26.83 -28.73
C MET A 203 2.20 27.98 -29.50
N ASP A 204 1.72 29.18 -29.28
CA ASP A 204 2.23 30.40 -29.90
C ASP A 204 2.09 31.58 -28.91
N PRO A 205 2.68 32.77 -29.20
CA PRO A 205 2.63 33.92 -28.31
C PRO A 205 1.21 34.41 -27.99
N ALA A 206 0.19 34.04 -28.78
CA ALA A 206 -1.21 34.41 -28.55
C ALA A 206 -1.94 33.39 -27.66
N HIS A 207 -1.38 32.20 -27.51
CA HIS A 207 -1.97 31.11 -26.72
C HIS A 207 -1.00 30.65 -25.61
N PRO A 208 -1.39 30.75 -24.33
CA PRO A 208 -0.53 30.30 -23.25
C PRO A 208 -0.25 28.80 -23.37
N PHE A 209 0.84 28.33 -22.77
CA PHE A 209 1.20 26.92 -22.76
C PHE A 209 0.02 26.04 -22.33
N PRO A 210 -0.37 25.01 -23.11
CA PRO A 210 -1.58 24.23 -22.84
C PRO A 210 -1.47 23.46 -21.53
N PHE A 211 -2.58 23.37 -20.81
CA PHE A 211 -2.66 22.59 -19.58
C PHE A 211 -2.30 21.11 -19.83
N VAL A 212 -1.31 20.58 -19.09
CA VAL A 212 -0.89 19.18 -19.13
C VAL A 212 -1.45 18.45 -17.91
N SER A 213 -2.29 17.45 -18.13
CA SER A 213 -2.85 16.64 -17.04
C SER A 213 -1.80 15.74 -16.40
N ASN A 214 -1.96 15.50 -15.09
CA ASN A 214 -1.04 14.67 -14.32
C ASN A 214 -0.87 13.27 -14.93
N LEU A 215 0.38 12.80 -15.03
CA LEU A 215 0.77 11.48 -15.51
C LEU A 215 0.37 11.15 -16.98
N SER A 216 -0.14 12.12 -17.74
CA SER A 216 -0.49 11.88 -19.15
C SER A 216 0.72 11.92 -20.06
N LEU A 217 0.75 11.03 -21.06
CA LEU A 217 1.70 11.10 -22.17
C LEU A 217 1.25 12.16 -23.18
N ASN A 218 2.20 12.93 -23.69
CA ASN A 218 1.95 14.00 -24.64
C ASN A 218 3.06 14.03 -25.69
N LEU A 219 2.70 14.39 -26.92
CA LEU A 219 3.64 14.73 -27.99
C LEU A 219 3.76 16.25 -28.08
N LEU A 220 4.97 16.75 -28.07
CA LEU A 220 5.31 18.08 -28.57
C LEU A 220 5.59 17.93 -30.06
N VAL A 221 4.76 18.49 -30.90
CA VAL A 221 4.84 18.38 -32.36
C VAL A 221 5.30 19.71 -32.92
N THR A 222 6.35 19.69 -33.75
CA THR A 222 6.78 20.81 -34.53
C THR A 222 6.38 20.59 -36.00
N ALA A 223 5.60 21.49 -36.57
CA ALA A 223 5.08 21.37 -37.92
C ALA A 223 5.12 22.75 -38.62
N ARG A 224 5.15 22.75 -39.96
CA ARG A 224 5.12 23.97 -40.76
C ARG A 224 4.25 23.80 -42.00
N TYR A 225 3.73 24.90 -42.53
CA TYR A 225 3.06 24.85 -43.81
C TYR A 225 4.10 24.66 -44.94
N GLN A 226 3.68 24.03 -46.03
CA GLN A 226 4.60 23.68 -47.14
C GLN A 226 5.34 24.89 -47.74
N ASN A 227 4.76 26.10 -47.64
CA ASN A 227 5.28 27.34 -48.19
C ASN A 227 5.75 28.32 -47.09
N ASP A 228 5.84 27.90 -45.85
CA ASP A 228 6.24 28.72 -44.72
C ASP A 228 7.52 28.18 -44.10
N SER A 229 8.40 29.07 -43.67
CA SER A 229 9.65 28.72 -42.99
C SER A 229 9.49 28.66 -41.47
N ASP A 230 8.41 29.28 -40.93
CA ASP A 230 8.24 29.40 -39.48
C ASP A 230 7.59 28.15 -38.89
N PRO A 231 8.26 27.47 -37.96
CA PRO A 231 7.72 26.28 -37.33
C PRO A 231 6.61 26.66 -36.36
N LEU A 232 5.52 25.96 -36.42
CA LEU A 232 4.43 25.99 -35.45
C LEU A 232 4.57 24.80 -34.46
N MET A 233 4.34 25.05 -33.19
CA MET A 233 4.38 24.03 -32.18
C MET A 233 2.97 23.70 -31.69
N ALA A 234 2.73 22.43 -31.45
CA ALA A 234 1.46 21.97 -30.86
C ALA A 234 1.69 20.84 -29.87
N ARG A 235 0.89 20.83 -28.83
CA ARG A 235 0.80 19.69 -27.91
C ARG A 235 -0.32 18.76 -28.35
N VAL A 236 -0.03 17.45 -28.40
CA VAL A 236 -0.99 16.38 -28.67
C VAL A 236 -1.00 15.41 -27.49
N LYS A 237 -2.11 15.32 -26.78
CA LYS A 237 -2.26 14.35 -25.69
C LYS A 237 -2.55 12.97 -26.24
N VAL A 238 -1.82 11.94 -25.75
CA VAL A 238 -2.10 10.54 -26.04
C VAL A 238 -3.28 10.10 -25.15
N PRO A 239 -4.42 9.66 -25.74
CA PRO A 239 -5.67 9.45 -25.02
C PRO A 239 -5.73 8.07 -24.35
N ILE A 240 -4.78 7.74 -23.48
CA ILE A 240 -4.80 6.52 -22.69
C ILE A 240 -5.89 6.59 -21.61
N GLY A 241 -6.59 5.49 -21.38
CA GLY A 241 -7.71 5.40 -20.43
C GLY A 241 -9.08 5.49 -21.12
N PHE A 242 -10.15 5.49 -20.36
CA PHE A 242 -11.53 5.47 -20.89
C PHE A 242 -11.80 4.34 -21.89
N GLY A 243 -11.20 3.16 -21.64
CA GLY A 243 -11.35 2.00 -22.52
C GLY A 243 -10.32 1.93 -23.66
N ILE A 244 -9.42 2.92 -23.79
CA ILE A 244 -8.32 2.87 -24.76
C ILE A 244 -7.05 2.38 -24.04
N PRO A 245 -6.52 1.19 -24.39
CA PRO A 245 -5.29 0.69 -23.82
C PRO A 245 -4.09 1.42 -24.42
N ARG A 246 -2.97 1.44 -23.70
CA ARG A 246 -1.71 1.92 -24.23
C ARG A 246 -1.09 0.99 -25.27
N PHE A 247 -1.27 -0.33 -25.07
CA PHE A 247 -0.74 -1.36 -25.95
C PHE A 247 -1.84 -1.89 -26.88
N LEU A 248 -1.87 -1.36 -28.11
CA LEU A 248 -2.83 -1.78 -29.13
C LEU A 248 -2.43 -3.10 -29.72
N ARG A 249 -3.34 -4.07 -29.73
CA ARG A 249 -3.09 -5.40 -30.31
C ARG A 249 -3.03 -5.35 -31.83
N VAL A 250 -2.01 -5.99 -32.39
CA VAL A 250 -1.79 -6.12 -33.84
C VAL A 250 -2.20 -7.53 -34.27
N GLY A 251 -3.26 -7.64 -35.07
CA GLY A 251 -3.77 -8.94 -35.54
C GLY A 251 -4.37 -9.82 -34.43
N LYS A 252 -4.16 -11.14 -34.54
CA LYS A 252 -4.76 -12.14 -33.63
C LYS A 252 -3.81 -12.67 -32.56
N GLN A 253 -2.53 -12.35 -32.64
CA GLN A 253 -1.51 -12.81 -31.69
C GLN A 253 -1.33 -11.79 -30.55
N ASN A 254 -0.49 -12.11 -29.57
CA ASN A 254 -0.11 -11.16 -28.51
C ASN A 254 1.01 -10.20 -28.97
N ASP A 255 0.85 -9.67 -30.19
CA ASP A 255 1.68 -8.61 -30.75
C ASP A 255 1.01 -7.27 -30.45
N PHE A 256 1.79 -6.33 -29.97
CA PHE A 256 1.30 -5.02 -29.54
C PHE A 256 2.13 -3.90 -30.15
N VAL A 257 1.52 -2.75 -30.34
CA VAL A 257 2.17 -1.49 -30.69
C VAL A 257 1.77 -0.42 -29.70
N ARG A 258 2.68 0.46 -29.34
CA ARG A 258 2.39 1.55 -28.38
C ARG A 258 1.47 2.58 -29.00
N LEU A 259 0.50 3.06 -28.25
CA LEU A 259 -0.46 4.06 -28.72
C LEU A 259 0.22 5.38 -29.13
N GLU A 260 1.24 5.80 -28.37
CA GLU A 260 2.03 6.99 -28.69
C GLU A 260 2.73 6.89 -30.06
N ASP A 261 3.21 5.70 -30.42
CA ASP A 261 3.81 5.47 -31.74
C ASP A 261 2.76 5.52 -32.85
N VAL A 262 1.55 4.99 -32.57
CA VAL A 262 0.44 5.05 -33.51
C VAL A 262 -0.01 6.50 -33.73
N VAL A 263 -0.14 7.30 -32.68
CA VAL A 263 -0.48 8.72 -32.79
C VAL A 263 0.59 9.46 -33.57
N ALA A 264 1.87 9.25 -33.23
CA ALA A 264 3.01 9.92 -33.89
C ALA A 264 3.11 9.60 -35.38
N ASN A 265 2.80 8.35 -35.79
CA ASN A 265 2.85 7.96 -37.20
C ASN A 265 1.55 8.29 -37.99
N ASN A 266 0.58 8.95 -37.36
CA ASN A 266 -0.65 9.40 -37.98
C ASN A 266 -0.95 10.90 -37.72
N LEU A 267 0.12 11.68 -37.47
CA LEU A 267 0.03 13.13 -37.26
C LEU A 267 -0.49 13.88 -38.52
N ASP A 268 -0.32 13.30 -39.71
CA ASP A 268 -0.88 13.83 -40.96
C ASP A 268 -2.41 13.98 -40.90
N LEU A 269 -3.11 13.19 -40.13
CA LEU A 269 -4.55 13.33 -39.91
C LEU A 269 -4.91 14.51 -38.99
N LEU A 270 -4.00 14.85 -38.06
CA LEU A 270 -4.18 15.97 -37.12
C LEU A 270 -3.71 17.30 -37.70
N PHE A 271 -2.74 17.28 -38.61
CA PHE A 271 -2.12 18.45 -39.23
C PHE A 271 -2.19 18.34 -40.76
N PRO A 272 -3.40 18.40 -41.36
CA PRO A 272 -3.57 18.25 -42.79
C PRO A 272 -2.87 19.39 -43.53
N ALA A 273 -2.19 19.05 -44.64
CA ALA A 273 -1.41 19.98 -45.47
C ALA A 273 -0.19 20.64 -44.79
N MET A 274 0.25 20.13 -43.65
CA MET A 274 1.46 20.55 -42.97
C MET A 274 2.56 19.48 -43.10
N LEU A 275 3.80 19.91 -43.02
CA LEU A 275 4.98 19.03 -42.87
C LEU A 275 5.30 18.92 -41.40
N ILE A 276 5.44 17.69 -40.92
CA ILE A 276 5.86 17.40 -39.54
C ILE A 276 7.40 17.39 -39.55
N ASP A 277 8.00 18.33 -38.83
CA ASP A 277 9.47 18.43 -38.74
C ASP A 277 10.01 17.51 -37.64
N SER A 278 9.34 17.50 -36.47
CA SER A 278 9.69 16.62 -35.36
C SER A 278 8.50 16.37 -34.42
N TYR A 279 8.61 15.33 -33.63
CA TYR A 279 7.74 15.11 -32.46
C TYR A 279 8.57 14.56 -31.31
N GLU A 280 8.26 14.97 -30.10
CA GLU A 280 8.95 14.55 -28.88
C GLU A 280 7.94 14.16 -27.80
N LEU A 281 8.18 13.02 -27.19
CA LEU A 281 7.30 12.49 -26.15
C LEU A 281 7.70 13.04 -24.79
N PHE A 282 6.73 13.53 -24.02
CA PHE A 282 6.95 14.00 -22.66
C PHE A 282 5.78 13.65 -21.71
N ARG A 283 6.07 13.67 -20.44
CA ARG A 283 5.13 13.37 -19.35
C ARG A 283 5.42 14.23 -18.14
N VAL A 284 4.38 14.68 -17.43
CA VAL A 284 4.54 15.47 -16.21
C VAL A 284 3.97 14.76 -14.99
N THR A 285 4.60 14.99 -13.85
CA THR A 285 4.05 14.61 -12.55
C THR A 285 3.71 15.85 -11.74
N ARG A 286 2.46 15.95 -11.23
CA ARG A 286 1.99 17.08 -10.42
C ARG A 286 1.99 16.73 -8.95
N ASN A 287 2.14 17.74 -8.11
CA ASN A 287 1.95 17.63 -6.68
C ASN A 287 0.50 17.20 -6.36
N ALA A 288 0.34 16.29 -5.40
CA ALA A 288 -0.96 15.86 -4.89
C ALA A 288 -1.26 16.38 -3.47
N ASN A 289 -0.38 17.20 -2.89
CA ASN A 289 -0.59 17.80 -1.57
C ASN A 289 -1.29 19.17 -1.73
N THR A 290 -2.61 19.19 -1.65
CA THR A 290 -3.46 20.37 -1.79
C THR A 290 -4.43 20.46 -0.62
N GLU A 291 -4.06 19.93 0.56
CA GLU A 291 -4.92 19.91 1.75
C GLU A 291 -5.13 21.36 2.25
N ARG A 292 -6.40 21.73 2.48
CA ARG A 292 -6.81 22.97 3.11
C ARG A 292 -7.23 22.72 4.57
N ASP A 293 -7.33 23.76 5.35
CA ASP A 293 -7.81 23.67 6.74
C ASP A 293 -9.30 23.30 6.77
N GLU A 294 -9.63 22.25 7.54
CA GLU A 294 -10.99 21.76 7.67
C GLU A 294 -11.82 22.61 8.66
N ASP A 295 -11.14 23.29 9.56
CA ASP A 295 -11.82 24.08 10.61
C ASP A 295 -12.55 25.32 10.05
N GLU A 296 -12.21 25.73 8.80
CA GLU A 296 -12.85 26.85 8.10
C GLU A 296 -13.98 26.43 7.14
N ALA A 297 -14.31 25.14 7.05
CA ALA A 297 -15.26 24.64 6.07
C ALA A 297 -16.67 24.51 6.65
N ASP A 298 -17.62 25.23 6.09
CA ASP A 298 -19.07 25.06 6.38
C ASP A 298 -19.61 23.73 5.85
N ASP A 299 -19.03 23.19 4.77
CA ASP A 299 -19.37 21.90 4.15
C ASP A 299 -18.10 21.14 3.74
N LEU A 300 -17.85 20.02 4.41
CA LEU A 300 -16.68 19.17 4.17
C LEU A 300 -16.71 18.51 2.78
N LEU A 301 -17.88 18.13 2.28
CA LEU A 301 -18.02 17.56 0.93
C LEU A 301 -17.65 18.56 -0.15
N ALA A 302 -18.19 19.78 -0.05
CA ALA A 302 -17.90 20.88 -0.98
C ALA A 302 -16.41 21.26 -0.93
N LEU A 303 -15.79 21.26 0.26
CA LEU A 303 -14.34 21.49 0.42
C LEU A 303 -13.53 20.43 -0.32
N ILE A 304 -13.83 19.15 -0.12
CA ILE A 304 -13.09 18.05 -0.76
C ILE A 304 -13.28 18.07 -2.28
N GLU A 305 -14.46 18.35 -2.78
CA GLU A 305 -14.69 18.53 -4.22
C GLU A 305 -13.89 19.71 -4.79
N SER A 306 -13.75 20.79 -4.04
CA SER A 306 -12.89 21.93 -4.40
C SER A 306 -11.43 21.51 -4.41
N GLU A 307 -10.94 20.81 -3.39
CA GLU A 307 -9.58 20.28 -3.34
C GLU A 307 -9.26 19.34 -4.51
N LEU A 308 -10.24 18.50 -4.92
CA LEU A 308 -10.09 17.61 -6.08
C LEU A 308 -9.98 18.40 -7.39
N ARG A 309 -10.70 19.51 -7.51
CA ARG A 309 -10.56 20.43 -8.66
C ARG A 309 -9.20 21.11 -8.66
N ASP A 310 -8.77 21.66 -7.52
CA ASP A 310 -7.51 22.39 -7.37
C ASP A 310 -6.29 21.47 -7.62
N ARG A 311 -6.39 20.20 -7.21
CA ARG A 311 -5.33 19.19 -7.45
C ARG A 311 -5.02 19.00 -8.93
N ARG A 312 -5.99 19.22 -9.81
CA ARG A 312 -5.75 19.14 -11.26
C ARG A 312 -4.75 20.20 -11.73
N PHE A 313 -4.73 21.36 -11.08
CA PHE A 313 -3.89 22.51 -11.39
C PHE A 313 -2.67 22.65 -10.48
N ALA A 314 -2.44 21.70 -9.58
CA ALA A 314 -1.32 21.72 -8.66
C ALA A 314 0.03 21.85 -9.40
N PRO A 315 1.06 22.46 -8.79
CA PRO A 315 2.38 22.63 -9.42
C PRO A 315 2.96 21.32 -9.93
N ILE A 316 3.67 21.40 -11.05
CA ILE A 316 4.41 20.26 -11.62
C ILE A 316 5.69 20.09 -10.79
N VAL A 317 6.07 18.84 -10.53
CA VAL A 317 7.23 18.48 -9.69
C VAL A 317 8.27 17.65 -10.44
N ARG A 318 7.91 17.08 -11.60
CA ARG A 318 8.82 16.33 -12.48
C ARG A 318 8.35 16.43 -13.93
N LEU A 319 9.32 16.58 -14.84
CA LEU A 319 9.16 16.39 -16.28
C LEU A 319 9.98 15.17 -16.70
N GLU A 320 9.36 14.24 -17.38
CA GLU A 320 10.00 13.09 -18.03
C GLU A 320 9.98 13.30 -19.55
N VAL A 321 11.10 13.09 -20.22
CA VAL A 321 11.27 13.23 -21.67
C VAL A 321 12.06 12.04 -22.22
N LEU A 322 11.89 11.71 -23.50
CA LEU A 322 12.76 10.73 -24.13
C LEU A 322 14.18 11.29 -24.30
N ALA A 323 15.17 10.43 -24.10
CA ALA A 323 16.58 10.77 -24.34
C ALA A 323 16.80 11.19 -25.81
N GLY A 324 17.61 12.20 -25.98
CA GLY A 324 17.84 12.79 -27.29
C GLY A 324 16.83 13.85 -27.75
N ILE A 325 15.89 14.25 -26.86
CA ILE A 325 15.05 15.43 -27.11
C ILE A 325 15.90 16.65 -27.50
N ASN A 326 15.38 17.47 -28.41
CA ASN A 326 16.05 18.72 -28.76
C ASN A 326 16.27 19.56 -27.49
N PRO A 327 17.53 19.99 -27.20
CA PRO A 327 17.83 20.77 -25.98
C PRO A 327 17.04 22.08 -25.87
N VAL A 328 16.68 22.72 -27.00
CA VAL A 328 15.82 23.92 -26.99
C VAL A 328 14.42 23.59 -26.55
N HIS A 329 13.84 22.48 -27.04
CA HIS A 329 12.51 22.03 -26.64
C HIS A 329 12.49 21.57 -25.19
N ARG A 330 13.53 20.89 -24.70
CA ARG A 330 13.69 20.52 -23.31
C ARG A 330 13.70 21.72 -22.38
N GLY A 331 14.53 22.71 -22.69
CA GLY A 331 14.62 23.96 -21.92
C GLY A 331 13.32 24.75 -21.95
N MET A 332 12.67 24.85 -23.11
CA MET A 332 11.36 25.47 -23.26
C MET A 332 10.29 24.77 -22.40
N LEU A 333 10.18 23.43 -22.49
CA LEU A 333 9.23 22.67 -21.67
C LEU A 333 9.49 22.89 -20.18
N ALA A 334 10.74 22.87 -19.73
CA ALA A 334 11.07 23.11 -18.33
C ALA A 334 10.64 24.50 -17.86
N ALA A 335 10.93 25.54 -18.69
CA ALA A 335 10.57 26.92 -18.39
C ALA A 335 9.06 27.13 -18.31
N GLU A 336 8.31 26.67 -19.33
CA GLU A 336 6.84 26.79 -19.40
C GLU A 336 6.13 26.04 -18.26
N LEU A 337 6.73 24.95 -17.76
CA LEU A 337 6.21 24.13 -16.69
C LEU A 337 6.69 24.59 -15.30
N GLY A 338 7.54 25.62 -15.23
CA GLY A 338 8.07 26.17 -13.97
C GLY A 338 9.01 25.23 -13.23
N LEU A 339 9.85 24.49 -13.96
CA LEU A 339 10.76 23.47 -13.45
C LEU A 339 12.24 23.89 -13.63
N ASP A 340 13.10 23.39 -12.74
CA ASP A 340 14.55 23.46 -12.95
C ASP A 340 14.96 22.41 -14.00
N GLU A 341 15.54 22.87 -15.12
CA GLU A 341 15.91 22.00 -16.23
C GLU A 341 16.93 20.91 -15.85
N ARG A 342 17.83 21.18 -14.89
CA ARG A 342 18.86 20.24 -14.48
C ARG A 342 18.40 19.28 -13.40
N ALA A 343 17.58 19.76 -12.46
CA ALA A 343 17.15 18.97 -11.33
C ALA A 343 15.87 18.16 -11.62
N ASP A 344 14.86 18.78 -12.25
CA ASP A 344 13.50 18.28 -12.35
C ASP A 344 13.15 17.58 -13.66
N VAL A 345 14.06 17.64 -14.66
CA VAL A 345 13.91 16.93 -15.93
C VAL A 345 14.64 15.59 -15.86
N PHE A 346 13.91 14.54 -16.19
CA PHE A 346 14.39 13.16 -16.21
C PHE A 346 14.33 12.61 -17.63
N GLU A 347 15.50 12.34 -18.20
CA GLU A 347 15.61 11.72 -19.53
C GLU A 347 15.49 10.21 -19.41
N VAL A 348 14.63 9.61 -20.24
CA VAL A 348 14.33 8.17 -20.27
C VAL A 348 14.61 7.64 -21.69
N ASP A 349 15.32 6.50 -21.81
CA ASP A 349 15.83 6.04 -23.10
C ASP A 349 14.74 5.54 -24.07
N GLU A 350 13.89 4.60 -23.66
CA GLU A 350 13.02 3.90 -24.62
C GLU A 350 11.51 4.12 -24.42
N MET A 351 11.07 4.14 -23.18
CA MET A 351 9.63 4.16 -22.87
C MET A 351 9.34 4.95 -21.60
N LEU A 352 8.61 6.05 -21.73
CA LEU A 352 8.04 6.77 -20.59
C LEU A 352 6.93 5.93 -19.93
N SER A 353 6.61 6.23 -18.66
CA SER A 353 5.47 5.61 -17.97
C SER A 353 5.50 4.08 -17.92
N LEU A 354 6.60 3.49 -17.39
CA LEU A 354 6.74 2.03 -17.23
C LEU A 354 5.62 1.40 -16.38
N ARG A 355 4.88 2.20 -15.61
CA ARG A 355 3.69 1.73 -14.87
C ARG A 355 2.65 1.06 -15.76
N ASP A 356 2.55 1.49 -17.02
CA ASP A 356 1.56 0.98 -17.98
C ASP A 356 1.91 -0.43 -18.49
N LEU A 357 3.12 -0.93 -18.22
CA LEU A 357 3.48 -2.34 -18.43
C LEU A 357 2.58 -3.30 -17.62
N GLY A 358 1.85 -2.76 -16.62
CA GLY A 358 0.78 -3.48 -15.94
C GLY A 358 -0.30 -4.03 -16.86
N GLU A 359 -0.58 -3.37 -18.02
CA GLU A 359 -1.50 -3.90 -19.04
C GLU A 359 -0.99 -5.20 -19.66
N LEU A 360 0.30 -5.27 -19.98
CA LEU A 360 0.93 -6.48 -20.52
C LEU A 360 1.07 -7.56 -19.44
N ALA A 361 1.34 -7.16 -18.21
CA ALA A 361 1.42 -8.08 -17.08
C ALA A 361 0.07 -8.73 -16.72
N ALA A 362 -1.04 -8.21 -17.24
CA ALA A 362 -2.38 -8.77 -17.05
C ALA A 362 -2.80 -9.77 -18.15
N ILE A 363 -1.92 -10.06 -19.13
CA ILE A 363 -2.21 -11.02 -20.22
C ILE A 363 -2.42 -12.41 -19.62
N ASP A 364 -3.47 -13.10 -20.06
CA ASP A 364 -3.76 -14.47 -19.66
C ASP A 364 -2.73 -15.44 -20.27
N ALA A 365 -1.69 -15.73 -19.50
CA ALA A 365 -0.64 -16.68 -19.80
C ALA A 365 -0.21 -17.41 -18.52
N PRO A 366 -0.98 -18.42 -18.05
CA PRO A 366 -0.80 -19.04 -16.73
C PRO A 366 0.61 -19.56 -16.44
N ALA A 367 1.34 -20.00 -17.47
CA ALA A 367 2.72 -20.49 -17.32
C ALA A 367 3.73 -19.37 -16.96
N LEU A 368 3.36 -18.10 -17.15
CA LEU A 368 4.18 -16.92 -16.89
C LEU A 368 3.75 -16.15 -15.63
N HIS A 369 2.76 -16.67 -14.90
CA HIS A 369 2.26 -16.13 -13.64
C HIS A 369 2.52 -17.07 -12.47
N ASP A 370 2.43 -16.53 -11.27
CA ASP A 370 2.29 -17.34 -10.06
C ASP A 370 1.06 -18.26 -10.17
N PRO A 371 1.13 -19.50 -9.66
CA PRO A 371 -0.05 -20.35 -9.58
C PRO A 371 -1.21 -19.62 -8.91
N PRO A 372 -2.45 -19.68 -9.42
CA PRO A 372 -3.59 -19.04 -8.82
C PRO A 372 -3.73 -19.41 -7.33
N HIS A 373 -3.84 -18.38 -6.48
CA HIS A 373 -4.09 -18.61 -5.06
C HIS A 373 -5.59 -18.53 -4.77
N HIS A 374 -6.13 -19.60 -4.22
CA HIS A 374 -7.52 -19.69 -3.78
C HIS A 374 -7.56 -19.70 -2.25
N PRO A 375 -7.96 -18.59 -1.60
CA PRO A 375 -8.08 -18.53 -0.14
C PRO A 375 -8.98 -19.65 0.40
N VAL A 376 -8.54 -20.35 1.43
CA VAL A 376 -9.33 -21.41 2.04
C VAL A 376 -10.36 -20.86 3.03
N ASP A 377 -11.44 -21.62 3.28
CA ASP A 377 -12.38 -21.26 4.32
C ASP A 377 -11.77 -21.46 5.70
N HIS A 378 -12.02 -20.50 6.61
CA HIS A 378 -11.59 -20.64 7.99
C HIS A 378 -12.19 -21.92 8.63
N PRO A 379 -11.40 -22.76 9.33
CA PRO A 379 -11.85 -24.09 9.83
C PRO A 379 -13.11 -24.09 10.69
N ARG A 380 -13.38 -22.99 11.39
CA ARG A 380 -14.58 -22.83 12.24
C ARG A 380 -15.82 -22.38 11.47
N LEU A 381 -15.65 -21.71 10.29
CA LEU A 381 -16.74 -21.17 9.47
C LEU A 381 -17.31 -22.23 8.54
N THR A 382 -18.06 -23.15 9.10
CA THR A 382 -18.65 -24.25 8.34
C THR A 382 -20.03 -23.90 7.79
N VAL A 383 -20.39 -24.49 6.65
CA VAL A 383 -21.71 -24.36 6.04
C VAL A 383 -22.80 -24.86 7.01
N GLY A 384 -23.94 -24.16 7.07
CA GLY A 384 -25.14 -24.56 7.81
C GLY A 384 -25.25 -24.04 9.26
N ARG A 385 -24.22 -23.36 9.78
CA ARG A 385 -24.31 -22.68 11.09
C ARG A 385 -24.19 -21.17 10.92
N SER A 386 -25.06 -20.40 11.59
CA SER A 386 -24.93 -18.94 11.64
C SER A 386 -23.57 -18.53 12.22
N ILE A 387 -22.94 -17.50 11.61
CA ILE A 387 -21.66 -16.97 12.05
C ILE A 387 -21.72 -16.46 13.50
N PHE A 388 -22.86 -15.91 13.95
CA PHE A 388 -23.08 -15.48 15.33
C PHE A 388 -22.99 -16.63 16.33
N HIS A 389 -23.51 -17.81 15.97
CA HIS A 389 -23.35 -19.00 16.80
C HIS A 389 -21.91 -19.48 16.87
N VAL A 390 -21.19 -19.42 15.72
CA VAL A 390 -19.77 -19.79 15.67
C VAL A 390 -18.92 -18.85 16.53
N ILE A 391 -19.13 -17.53 16.42
CA ILE A 391 -18.40 -16.54 17.23
C ILE A 391 -18.72 -16.73 18.71
N ARG A 392 -19.97 -16.92 19.08
CA ARG A 392 -20.39 -17.12 20.48
C ARG A 392 -19.77 -18.36 21.09
N ASP A 393 -19.76 -19.47 20.36
CA ASP A 393 -19.23 -20.75 20.86
C ASP A 393 -17.71 -20.75 20.95
N ALA A 394 -17.04 -19.93 20.12
CA ALA A 394 -15.58 -19.78 20.12
C ALA A 394 -15.10 -18.67 21.07
N GLY A 395 -15.97 -17.71 21.43
CA GLY A 395 -15.59 -16.46 22.08
C GLY A 395 -14.92 -15.49 21.12
N SER A 396 -13.84 -15.93 20.50
CA SER A 396 -13.11 -15.20 19.47
C SER A 396 -12.44 -16.16 18.49
N PHE A 397 -12.12 -15.69 17.27
CA PHE A 397 -11.20 -16.34 16.34
C PHE A 397 -10.53 -15.36 15.39
N LEU A 398 -9.34 -15.74 14.91
CA LEU A 398 -8.49 -14.92 14.07
C LEU A 398 -8.71 -15.28 12.60
N LEU A 399 -8.71 -14.27 11.74
CA LEU A 399 -8.74 -14.39 10.28
C LEU A 399 -7.38 -14.00 9.72
N LEU A 400 -6.86 -14.76 8.75
CA LEU A 400 -5.55 -14.60 8.16
C LEU A 400 -5.68 -14.38 6.64
N HIS A 401 -5.95 -13.14 6.21
CA HIS A 401 -6.00 -12.80 4.79
C HIS A 401 -4.58 -12.65 4.20
N PRO A 402 -4.35 -12.98 2.92
CA PRO A 402 -5.23 -13.57 1.91
C PRO A 402 -5.32 -15.11 1.98
N TYR A 403 -4.69 -15.73 2.97
CA TYR A 403 -4.63 -17.19 3.11
C TYR A 403 -6.00 -17.79 3.40
N GLU A 404 -6.82 -17.07 4.17
CA GLU A 404 -8.21 -17.40 4.45
C GLU A 404 -9.17 -16.42 3.77
N SER A 405 -10.31 -16.95 3.33
CA SER A 405 -11.27 -16.24 2.50
C SER A 405 -11.96 -15.09 3.22
N PHE A 406 -11.84 -13.88 2.67
CA PHE A 406 -12.57 -12.69 3.10
C PHE A 406 -14.08 -12.81 2.84
N SER A 407 -14.47 -13.44 1.73
CA SER A 407 -15.88 -13.57 1.34
C SER A 407 -16.67 -14.53 2.23
N THR A 408 -16.05 -15.62 2.70
CA THR A 408 -16.70 -16.59 3.57
C THR A 408 -16.55 -16.25 5.06
N SER A 409 -15.87 -15.16 5.38
CA SER A 409 -15.68 -14.65 6.74
C SER A 409 -16.27 -13.24 6.93
N VAL A 410 -15.59 -12.18 6.55
CA VAL A 410 -16.02 -10.79 6.81
C VAL A 410 -17.27 -10.41 6.00
N GLU A 411 -17.32 -10.72 4.71
CA GLU A 411 -18.53 -10.47 3.90
C GLU A 411 -19.71 -11.30 4.43
N ARG A 412 -19.46 -12.57 4.79
CA ARG A 412 -20.48 -13.42 5.41
C ARG A 412 -21.00 -12.85 6.72
N PHE A 413 -20.11 -12.28 7.56
CA PHE A 413 -20.52 -11.65 8.81
C PHE A 413 -21.49 -10.50 8.58
N LEU A 414 -21.22 -9.63 7.60
CA LEU A 414 -22.13 -8.54 7.24
C LEU A 414 -23.42 -9.02 6.59
N ARG A 415 -23.33 -9.98 5.65
CA ARG A 415 -24.53 -10.56 5.01
C ARG A 415 -25.47 -11.18 6.03
N GLU A 416 -24.95 -12.06 6.90
CA GLU A 416 -25.79 -12.67 7.95
C GLU A 416 -26.30 -11.60 8.94
N ALA A 417 -25.52 -10.51 9.19
CA ALA A 417 -26.02 -9.39 9.99
C ALA A 417 -27.16 -8.63 9.32
N ALA A 418 -27.11 -8.48 8.01
CA ALA A 418 -28.18 -7.85 7.24
C ALA A 418 -29.48 -8.69 7.24
N ASP A 419 -29.36 -10.02 7.17
CA ASP A 419 -30.49 -10.94 7.04
C ASP A 419 -31.10 -11.36 8.38
N ASP A 420 -30.31 -11.46 9.47
CA ASP A 420 -30.76 -11.98 10.76
C ASP A 420 -31.75 -11.04 11.45
N PRO A 421 -33.02 -11.45 11.68
CA PRO A 421 -34.06 -10.61 12.32
C PRO A 421 -33.73 -10.24 13.78
N LYS A 422 -32.78 -10.93 14.42
CA LYS A 422 -32.33 -10.62 15.77
C LYS A 422 -31.27 -9.51 15.82
N VAL A 423 -30.66 -9.15 14.70
CA VAL A 423 -29.72 -8.01 14.61
C VAL A 423 -30.53 -6.72 14.69
N ARG A 424 -30.13 -5.83 15.58
CA ARG A 424 -30.76 -4.53 15.84
C ARG A 424 -30.00 -3.37 15.26
N ALA A 425 -28.65 -3.44 15.30
CA ALA A 425 -27.82 -2.37 14.78
C ALA A 425 -26.53 -2.91 14.18
N ILE A 426 -26.02 -2.20 13.18
CA ILE A 426 -24.70 -2.38 12.56
C ILE A 426 -23.99 -1.03 12.57
N LYS A 427 -22.78 -0.98 13.11
CA LYS A 427 -21.90 0.21 13.03
C LYS A 427 -20.60 -0.20 12.33
N MET A 428 -20.13 0.62 11.41
CA MET A 428 -18.94 0.28 10.61
C MET A 428 -18.12 1.50 10.25
N THR A 429 -16.79 1.35 10.22
CA THR A 429 -15.89 2.35 9.64
C THR A 429 -15.49 1.93 8.22
N LEU A 430 -15.55 2.85 7.25
CA LEU A 430 -15.16 2.66 5.87
C LEU A 430 -14.10 3.70 5.48
N TYR A 431 -12.93 3.21 5.08
CA TYR A 431 -11.83 4.04 4.60
C TYR A 431 -11.71 3.97 3.07
N ARG A 432 -11.81 2.76 2.52
CA ARG A 432 -11.66 2.47 1.09
C ARG A 432 -12.45 1.22 0.74
N THR A 433 -13.36 1.34 -0.24
CA THR A 433 -14.07 0.21 -0.83
C THR A 433 -14.45 0.57 -2.28
N SER A 434 -14.84 -0.42 -3.09
CA SER A 434 -15.34 -0.10 -4.44
C SER A 434 -16.82 0.34 -4.39
N PRO A 435 -17.27 1.21 -5.31
CA PRO A 435 -18.68 1.63 -5.39
C PRO A 435 -19.64 0.45 -5.53
N ASP A 436 -19.26 -0.60 -6.24
CA ASP A 436 -20.03 -1.83 -6.45
C ASP A 436 -19.76 -2.91 -5.39
N SER A 437 -19.14 -2.54 -4.28
CA SER A 437 -18.81 -3.48 -3.22
C SER A 437 -20.06 -4.12 -2.63
N LYS A 438 -20.06 -5.46 -2.51
CA LYS A 438 -21.10 -6.22 -1.80
C LYS A 438 -21.31 -5.72 -0.37
N ILE A 439 -20.28 -5.15 0.25
CA ILE A 439 -20.34 -4.57 1.61
C ILE A 439 -21.35 -3.43 1.65
N ILE A 440 -21.31 -2.51 0.67
CA ILE A 440 -22.28 -1.42 0.56
C ILE A 440 -23.68 -2.00 0.37
N GLY A 441 -23.84 -3.01 -0.50
CA GLY A 441 -25.11 -3.71 -0.69
C GLY A 441 -25.67 -4.29 0.62
N TYR A 442 -24.87 -5.00 1.41
CA TYR A 442 -25.32 -5.59 2.69
C TYR A 442 -25.73 -4.52 3.71
N LEU A 443 -25.05 -3.37 3.74
CA LEU A 443 -25.45 -2.26 4.62
C LEU A 443 -26.80 -1.66 4.19
N CYS A 444 -27.02 -1.48 2.88
CA CYS A 444 -28.31 -1.03 2.33
C CYS A 444 -29.42 -2.05 2.64
N ASP A 445 -29.15 -3.36 2.48
CA ASP A 445 -30.12 -4.41 2.78
C ASP A 445 -30.43 -4.46 4.29
N ALA A 446 -29.45 -4.24 5.14
CA ALA A 446 -29.66 -4.12 6.58
C ALA A 446 -30.62 -2.96 6.93
N ALA A 447 -30.43 -1.80 6.31
CA ALA A 447 -31.33 -0.65 6.51
C ALA A 447 -32.76 -0.94 6.00
N ARG A 448 -32.89 -1.54 4.81
CA ARG A 448 -34.20 -1.99 4.27
C ARG A 448 -34.90 -3.00 5.19
N ASN A 449 -34.14 -3.86 5.87
CA ASN A 449 -34.61 -4.81 6.85
C ASN A 449 -34.91 -4.17 8.23
N GLY A 450 -34.94 -2.83 8.31
CA GLY A 450 -35.32 -2.08 9.52
C GLY A 450 -34.27 -2.04 10.62
N LYS A 451 -32.99 -2.32 10.31
CA LYS A 451 -31.91 -2.24 11.29
C LYS A 451 -31.34 -0.83 11.38
N GLN A 452 -30.88 -0.45 12.57
CA GLN A 452 -30.13 0.79 12.74
C GLN A 452 -28.73 0.61 12.15
N VAL A 453 -28.42 1.35 11.08
CA VAL A 453 -27.10 1.29 10.43
C VAL A 453 -26.41 2.65 10.54
N ALA A 454 -25.18 2.66 11.06
CA ALA A 454 -24.35 3.84 11.16
C ALA A 454 -22.98 3.56 10.54
N VAL A 455 -22.56 4.39 9.60
CA VAL A 455 -21.31 4.23 8.87
C VAL A 455 -20.46 5.50 9.01
N VAL A 456 -19.23 5.32 9.45
CA VAL A 456 -18.24 6.40 9.45
C VAL A 456 -17.41 6.27 8.19
N VAL A 457 -17.51 7.22 7.29
CA VAL A 457 -16.83 7.24 5.99
C VAL A 457 -15.65 8.22 6.05
N GLU A 458 -14.45 7.77 5.70
CA GLU A 458 -13.29 8.65 5.54
C GLU A 458 -13.27 9.23 4.12
N LEU A 459 -13.67 10.47 3.97
CA LEU A 459 -13.72 11.14 2.66
C LEU A 459 -12.34 11.48 2.11
N LYS A 460 -11.37 11.82 2.97
CA LYS A 460 -9.99 12.17 2.57
C LYS A 460 -9.08 10.94 2.38
N ALA A 461 -9.63 9.80 1.93
CA ALA A 461 -8.84 8.67 1.49
C ALA A 461 -8.21 9.00 0.14
N ARG A 462 -6.93 9.38 0.13
CA ARG A 462 -6.22 9.89 -1.07
C ARG A 462 -6.39 8.99 -2.28
N PHE A 463 -6.76 9.62 -3.40
CA PHE A 463 -7.08 9.04 -4.72
C PHE A 463 -8.39 8.26 -4.79
N ASP A 464 -9.13 8.09 -3.69
CA ASP A 464 -10.44 7.45 -3.66
C ASP A 464 -11.55 8.41 -3.21
N GLU A 465 -11.24 9.70 -3.06
CA GLU A 465 -12.16 10.70 -2.51
C GLU A 465 -13.48 10.74 -3.31
N ALA A 466 -13.40 10.77 -4.65
CA ALA A 466 -14.59 10.79 -5.51
C ALA A 466 -15.44 9.52 -5.35
N ALA A 467 -14.81 8.35 -5.26
CA ALA A 467 -15.52 7.09 -5.02
C ALA A 467 -16.16 7.06 -3.62
N ASN A 468 -15.45 7.58 -2.62
CA ASN A 468 -15.94 7.65 -1.24
C ASN A 468 -17.15 8.58 -1.11
N ILE A 469 -17.17 9.72 -1.82
CA ILE A 469 -18.33 10.61 -1.91
C ILE A 469 -19.51 9.85 -2.51
N GLN A 470 -19.33 9.18 -3.65
CA GLN A 470 -20.40 8.46 -4.34
C GLN A 470 -21.06 7.38 -3.47
N PHE A 471 -20.28 6.57 -2.78
CA PHE A 471 -20.90 5.54 -1.94
C PHE A 471 -21.46 6.11 -0.62
N ALA A 472 -20.95 7.22 -0.10
CA ALA A 472 -21.55 7.92 1.04
C ALA A 472 -22.95 8.42 0.69
N THR A 473 -23.11 9.12 -0.42
CA THR A 473 -24.42 9.55 -0.95
C THR A 473 -25.37 8.37 -1.12
N ARG A 474 -24.88 7.28 -1.72
CA ARG A 474 -25.68 6.05 -1.87
C ARG A 474 -26.16 5.47 -0.54
N LEU A 475 -25.34 5.47 0.51
CA LEU A 475 -25.73 5.00 1.84
C LEU A 475 -26.83 5.89 2.44
N GLU A 476 -26.71 7.22 2.30
CA GLU A 476 -27.69 8.20 2.78
C GLU A 476 -29.06 8.04 2.11
N GLU A 477 -29.11 7.75 0.79
CA GLU A 477 -30.33 7.45 0.04
C GLU A 477 -31.12 6.27 0.64
N PHE A 478 -30.46 5.34 1.33
CA PHE A 478 -31.08 4.21 2.03
C PHE A 478 -31.41 4.49 3.50
N GLY A 479 -31.30 5.75 3.94
CA GLY A 479 -31.60 6.14 5.33
C GLY A 479 -30.54 5.67 6.34
N ILE A 480 -29.31 5.40 5.90
CA ILE A 480 -28.18 5.03 6.76
C ILE A 480 -27.59 6.30 7.35
N HIS A 481 -27.28 6.28 8.65
CA HIS A 481 -26.56 7.38 9.30
C HIS A 481 -25.09 7.37 8.86
N VAL A 482 -24.75 8.27 7.94
CA VAL A 482 -23.37 8.49 7.50
C VAL A 482 -22.76 9.64 8.29
N THR A 483 -21.54 9.46 8.75
CA THR A 483 -20.72 10.50 9.36
C THR A 483 -19.32 10.47 8.79
N TYR A 484 -18.66 11.63 8.78
CA TYR A 484 -17.35 11.80 8.14
C TYR A 484 -16.20 11.84 9.15
N GLY A 485 -16.42 11.22 10.32
CA GLY A 485 -15.44 11.11 11.38
C GLY A 485 -15.34 12.34 12.26
N VAL A 486 -14.17 12.55 12.86
CA VAL A 486 -13.89 13.64 13.79
C VAL A 486 -13.07 14.70 13.06
N VAL A 487 -13.48 15.97 13.16
CA VAL A 487 -12.77 17.11 12.54
C VAL A 487 -11.29 17.12 12.96
N GLY A 488 -10.40 17.38 12.02
CA GLY A 488 -8.95 17.38 12.22
C GLY A 488 -8.31 15.98 12.36
N LEU A 489 -9.09 14.90 12.43
CA LEU A 489 -8.58 13.53 12.55
C LEU A 489 -9.07 12.64 11.40
N LYS A 490 -8.14 11.94 10.73
CA LYS A 490 -8.52 10.94 9.71
C LYS A 490 -8.94 9.62 10.36
N THR A 491 -10.13 9.10 10.01
CA THR A 491 -10.61 7.79 10.48
C THR A 491 -9.93 6.66 9.73
N HIS A 492 -9.00 5.98 10.38
CA HIS A 492 -8.24 4.88 9.76
C HIS A 492 -8.47 3.52 10.43
N SER A 493 -9.30 3.44 11.46
CA SER A 493 -9.70 2.18 12.10
C SER A 493 -10.54 1.29 11.16
N LYS A 494 -10.43 -0.03 11.31
CA LYS A 494 -11.18 -1.02 10.55
C LYS A 494 -12.01 -1.83 11.52
N VAL A 495 -13.23 -1.38 11.78
CA VAL A 495 -14.10 -1.93 12.82
C VAL A 495 -15.52 -2.11 12.30
N ILE A 496 -16.10 -3.28 12.62
CA ILE A 496 -17.52 -3.57 12.48
C ILE A 496 -18.06 -3.96 13.85
N LEU A 497 -19.17 -3.35 14.26
CA LEU A 497 -19.88 -3.69 15.47
C LEU A 497 -21.33 -4.04 15.14
N VAL A 498 -21.74 -5.27 15.45
CA VAL A 498 -23.11 -5.76 15.29
C VAL A 498 -23.74 -5.95 16.65
N VAL A 499 -24.89 -5.34 16.89
CA VAL A 499 -25.69 -5.50 18.10
C VAL A 499 -26.86 -6.43 17.80
N ARG A 500 -26.91 -7.56 18.48
CA ARG A 500 -27.89 -8.64 18.27
C ARG A 500 -28.65 -8.97 19.54
N GLN A 501 -29.95 -9.20 19.43
CA GLN A 501 -30.81 -9.70 20.53
C GLN A 501 -30.60 -11.20 20.66
N ASP A 502 -29.80 -11.63 21.61
CA ASP A 502 -29.64 -13.03 22.00
C ASP A 502 -30.62 -13.39 23.11
N TYR A 503 -30.62 -14.67 23.53
CA TYR A 503 -31.51 -15.13 24.59
C TYR A 503 -31.31 -14.39 25.93
N ASN A 504 -30.07 -14.00 26.21
CA ASN A 504 -29.69 -13.35 27.47
C ASN A 504 -29.61 -11.82 27.36
N GLY A 505 -30.29 -11.20 26.38
CA GLY A 505 -30.26 -9.75 26.15
C GLY A 505 -29.44 -9.38 24.93
N LEU A 506 -29.10 -8.09 24.84
CA LEU A 506 -28.28 -7.56 23.74
C LEU A 506 -26.83 -8.03 23.86
N ARG A 507 -26.33 -8.62 22.79
CA ARG A 507 -24.92 -9.02 22.66
C ARG A 507 -24.26 -8.27 21.50
N ARG A 508 -23.02 -7.89 21.71
CA ARG A 508 -22.18 -7.23 20.71
C ARG A 508 -21.26 -8.25 20.06
N TYR A 509 -21.22 -8.25 18.75
CA TYR A 509 -20.29 -9.02 17.93
C TYR A 509 -19.44 -8.05 17.14
N ALA A 510 -18.15 -8.23 17.14
CA ALA A 510 -17.23 -7.28 16.55
C ALA A 510 -16.24 -7.95 15.61
N HIS A 511 -15.85 -7.22 14.57
CA HIS A 511 -14.66 -7.48 13.78
C HIS A 511 -13.71 -6.29 13.94
N ILE A 512 -12.45 -6.58 14.28
CA ILE A 512 -11.36 -5.59 14.34
C ILE A 512 -10.29 -6.06 13.35
N GLY A 513 -10.04 -5.29 12.29
CA GLY A 513 -9.12 -5.63 11.22
C GLY A 513 -7.87 -4.75 11.19
N THR A 514 -6.79 -5.31 10.64
CA THR A 514 -5.60 -4.52 10.28
C THR A 514 -5.76 -3.91 8.89
N GLY A 515 -6.52 -4.54 7.99
CA GLY A 515 -6.74 -4.18 6.60
C GLY A 515 -8.11 -3.60 6.28
N ASN A 516 -8.22 -2.89 5.18
CA ASN A 516 -9.45 -2.28 4.70
C ASN A 516 -10.52 -3.33 4.31
N TYR A 517 -11.77 -2.92 4.36
CA TYR A 517 -12.92 -3.73 3.92
C TYR A 517 -13.11 -3.64 2.40
N HIS A 518 -12.12 -4.15 1.67
CA HIS A 518 -12.10 -4.15 0.21
C HIS A 518 -11.82 -5.56 -0.31
N PRO A 519 -12.80 -6.24 -0.94
CA PRO A 519 -12.65 -7.64 -1.39
C PRO A 519 -11.49 -7.87 -2.35
N GLY A 520 -11.20 -6.90 -3.22
CA GLY A 520 -10.09 -6.96 -4.16
C GLY A 520 -8.73 -6.97 -3.45
N THR A 521 -8.48 -6.00 -2.55
CA THR A 521 -7.21 -5.92 -1.82
C THR A 521 -7.02 -7.08 -0.85
N ALA A 522 -8.10 -7.62 -0.28
CA ALA A 522 -8.06 -8.77 0.62
C ALA A 522 -7.54 -10.07 -0.03
N ARG A 523 -7.38 -10.10 -1.37
CA ARG A 523 -6.76 -11.21 -2.10
C ARG A 523 -5.24 -11.10 -2.22
N PHE A 524 -4.69 -9.90 -2.00
CA PHE A 524 -3.28 -9.59 -2.23
C PHE A 524 -2.56 -9.03 -1.01
N TYR A 525 -3.31 -8.57 0.01
CA TYR A 525 -2.77 -7.97 1.23
C TYR A 525 -2.80 -8.99 2.37
N ALA A 526 -1.65 -9.18 3.01
CA ALA A 526 -1.55 -10.02 4.21
C ALA A 526 -2.01 -9.20 5.42
N ASP A 527 -3.24 -9.46 5.87
CA ASP A 527 -3.92 -8.77 6.96
C ASP A 527 -4.52 -9.74 7.97
N TYR A 528 -4.78 -9.23 9.18
CA TYR A 528 -5.37 -9.99 10.28
C TYR A 528 -6.69 -9.39 10.70
N GLY A 529 -7.64 -10.25 11.06
CA GLY A 529 -8.93 -9.84 11.58
C GLY A 529 -9.32 -10.63 12.82
N LEU A 530 -9.75 -9.95 13.89
CA LEU A 530 -10.30 -10.58 15.08
C LEU A 530 -11.82 -10.50 15.02
N LEU A 531 -12.50 -11.65 14.89
CA LEU A 531 -13.93 -11.77 15.12
C LEU A 531 -14.18 -12.21 16.56
N THR A 532 -14.95 -11.42 17.31
CA THR A 532 -15.16 -11.63 18.75
C THR A 532 -16.56 -11.26 19.22
N CYS A 533 -16.98 -11.86 20.33
CA CYS A 533 -18.14 -11.41 21.11
C CYS A 533 -17.75 -11.07 22.56
N ASP A 534 -16.49 -10.70 22.81
CA ASP A 534 -16.04 -10.20 24.10
C ASP A 534 -16.83 -8.95 24.51
N GLY A 535 -17.45 -9.01 25.69
CA GLY A 535 -18.33 -7.95 26.17
C GLY A 535 -17.61 -6.62 26.37
N THR A 536 -16.38 -6.67 26.87
CA THR A 536 -15.57 -5.48 27.16
C THR A 536 -15.11 -4.80 25.86
N ILE A 537 -14.65 -5.58 24.89
CA ILE A 537 -14.30 -5.05 23.55
C ILE A 537 -15.55 -4.44 22.90
N GLY A 538 -16.71 -5.11 23.00
CA GLY A 538 -17.96 -4.60 22.46
C GLY A 538 -18.44 -3.30 23.11
N GLU A 539 -18.22 -3.12 24.41
CA GLU A 539 -18.51 -1.86 25.13
C GLU A 539 -17.53 -0.77 24.72
N ASP A 540 -16.24 -1.05 24.69
CA ASP A 540 -15.21 -0.11 24.25
C ASP A 540 -15.47 0.38 22.81
N LEU A 541 -15.86 -0.52 21.91
CA LEU A 541 -16.21 -0.16 20.52
C LEU A 541 -17.49 0.68 20.45
N THR A 542 -18.44 0.47 21.35
CA THR A 542 -19.63 1.32 21.42
C THR A 542 -19.25 2.76 21.75
N GLU A 543 -18.36 2.96 22.71
CA GLU A 543 -17.84 4.30 23.08
C GLU A 543 -16.99 4.91 21.93
N LEU A 544 -16.21 4.08 21.22
CA LEU A 544 -15.47 4.53 20.04
C LEU A 544 -16.40 5.06 18.95
N PHE A 545 -17.47 4.33 18.63
CA PHE A 545 -18.43 4.79 17.64
C PHE A 545 -19.18 6.06 18.09
N ASN A 546 -19.49 6.18 19.35
CA ASN A 546 -20.08 7.42 19.89
C ASN A 546 -19.11 8.60 19.71
N TYR A 547 -17.81 8.41 19.98
CA TYR A 547 -16.78 9.41 19.70
C TYR A 547 -16.71 9.78 18.22
N LEU A 548 -16.66 8.77 17.32
CA LEU A 548 -16.57 8.98 15.88
C LEU A 548 -17.79 9.70 15.28
N THR A 549 -18.97 9.55 15.88
CA THR A 549 -20.22 10.14 15.37
C THR A 549 -20.56 11.49 16.00
N THR A 550 -20.02 11.81 17.16
CA THR A 550 -20.32 13.05 17.87
C THR A 550 -19.14 14.02 17.96
N GLY A 551 -17.92 13.55 17.75
CA GLY A 551 -16.70 14.31 17.99
C GLY A 551 -16.33 14.50 19.47
N TYR A 552 -17.21 14.16 20.40
CA TYR A 552 -16.98 14.35 21.84
C TYR A 552 -16.23 13.18 22.46
N MET A 553 -15.16 13.49 23.19
CA MET A 553 -14.38 12.50 23.93
C MET A 553 -15.25 11.84 25.01
N PRO A 554 -15.33 10.49 25.05
CA PRO A 554 -16.08 9.81 26.10
C PRO A 554 -15.43 10.00 27.45
N ASN A 555 -16.24 10.26 28.49
CA ASN A 555 -15.78 10.37 29.88
C ASN A 555 -15.33 9.00 30.45
N ARG A 556 -15.58 7.90 29.74
CA ARG A 556 -15.21 6.55 30.13
C ARG A 556 -13.85 6.14 29.61
N ARG A 557 -13.10 5.40 30.42
CA ARG A 557 -11.81 4.85 30.00
C ARG A 557 -12.04 3.57 29.19
N TYR A 558 -11.36 3.46 28.06
CA TYR A 558 -11.25 2.19 27.33
C TYR A 558 -10.54 1.15 28.19
N ARG A 559 -11.07 -0.07 28.26
CA ARG A 559 -10.57 -1.12 29.14
C ARG A 559 -9.69 -2.13 28.42
N LYS A 560 -9.98 -2.45 27.16
CA LYS A 560 -9.23 -3.41 26.34
C LYS A 560 -8.65 -2.81 25.07
N ILE A 561 -9.46 -2.08 24.29
CA ILE A 561 -8.93 -1.49 23.07
C ILE A 561 -8.04 -0.30 23.37
N LEU A 562 -7.08 -0.05 22.47
CA LEU A 562 -6.13 1.04 22.54
C LEU A 562 -6.36 1.96 21.33
N PRO A 563 -7.28 2.94 21.42
CA PRO A 563 -7.48 3.87 20.31
C PRO A 563 -6.39 4.96 20.28
N ALA A 564 -6.00 5.35 19.07
CA ALA A 564 -5.29 6.59 18.82
C ALA A 564 -6.32 7.70 18.49
N PRO A 565 -5.96 8.99 18.74
CA PRO A 565 -4.69 9.49 19.31
C PRO A 565 -4.61 9.42 20.84
N THR A 566 -5.68 9.02 21.51
CA THR A 566 -5.89 9.21 22.96
C THR A 566 -5.09 8.30 23.87
N VAL A 567 -4.96 7.01 23.51
CA VAL A 567 -4.44 5.96 24.40
C VAL A 567 -3.22 5.26 23.84
N LEU A 568 -3.19 4.97 22.53
CA LEU A 568 -2.30 3.98 21.92
C LEU A 568 -0.82 4.28 22.17
N LYS A 569 -0.35 5.49 21.86
CA LYS A 569 1.09 5.83 22.00
C LYS A 569 1.58 5.62 23.42
N ARG A 570 0.83 6.14 24.40
CA ARG A 570 1.17 5.98 25.83
C ARG A 570 1.15 4.51 26.27
N ALA A 571 0.22 3.73 25.75
CA ALA A 571 0.09 2.31 26.08
C ALA A 571 1.23 1.48 25.50
N LEU A 572 1.73 1.80 24.30
CA LEU A 572 2.90 1.15 23.72
C LEU A 572 4.18 1.52 24.48
N LEU A 573 4.40 2.81 24.75
CA LEU A 573 5.55 3.26 25.55
C LEU A 573 5.57 2.60 26.94
N ALA A 574 4.43 2.55 27.63
CA ALA A 574 4.33 1.89 28.93
C ALA A 574 4.65 0.39 28.88
N ARG A 575 4.32 -0.32 27.78
CA ARG A 575 4.66 -1.72 27.58
C ARG A 575 6.14 -1.92 27.31
N ILE A 576 6.77 -1.03 26.52
CA ILE A 576 8.22 -1.04 26.30
C ILE A 576 8.95 -0.84 27.63
N GLU A 577 8.56 0.18 28.41
CA GLU A 577 9.16 0.43 29.73
C GLU A 577 8.94 -0.72 30.73
N ARG A 578 7.79 -1.38 30.66
CA ARG A 578 7.51 -2.58 31.46
C ARG A 578 8.47 -3.71 31.05
N GLU A 579 8.69 -3.94 29.74
CA GLU A 579 9.57 -4.98 29.25
C GLU A 579 11.02 -4.77 29.71
N ILE A 580 11.48 -3.50 29.74
CA ILE A 580 12.78 -3.12 30.32
C ILE A 580 12.85 -3.52 31.81
N LYS A 581 11.79 -3.23 32.58
CA LYS A 581 11.76 -3.48 34.02
C LYS A 581 11.74 -4.96 34.39
N VAL A 582 11.05 -5.78 33.57
CA VAL A 582 10.94 -7.22 33.84
C VAL A 582 12.08 -8.03 33.21
N ASN A 583 12.93 -7.38 32.42
CA ASN A 583 14.08 -8.04 31.77
C ASN A 583 15.10 -8.51 32.82
N SER A 584 15.48 -9.77 32.76
CA SER A 584 16.50 -10.38 33.61
C SER A 584 17.16 -11.57 32.91
N ALA A 585 18.29 -12.05 33.43
CA ALA A 585 18.94 -13.25 32.88
C ALA A 585 18.04 -14.51 32.96
N ALA A 586 17.19 -14.60 34.00
CA ALA A 586 16.24 -15.71 34.17
C ALA A 586 15.00 -15.58 33.30
N SER A 587 14.61 -14.34 32.92
CA SER A 587 13.46 -14.04 32.07
C SER A 587 13.81 -12.92 31.10
N PRO A 588 14.53 -13.24 30.00
CA PRO A 588 14.97 -12.24 29.03
C PRO A 588 13.78 -11.54 28.37
N GLY A 589 13.81 -10.19 28.32
CA GLY A 589 12.80 -9.40 27.65
C GLY A 589 12.81 -9.61 26.13
N LEU A 590 11.62 -9.55 25.52
CA LEU A 590 11.47 -9.67 24.07
C LEU A 590 10.33 -8.80 23.57
N ILE A 591 10.66 -7.90 22.65
CA ILE A 591 9.71 -7.06 21.91
C ILE A 591 9.76 -7.49 20.45
N GLN A 592 8.59 -7.76 19.85
CA GLN A 592 8.50 -8.06 18.42
C GLN A 592 7.35 -7.28 17.80
N PHE A 593 7.67 -6.39 16.90
CA PHE A 593 6.67 -5.59 16.18
C PHE A 593 6.68 -5.95 14.70
N LYS A 594 5.48 -6.18 14.14
CA LYS A 594 5.25 -6.24 12.70
C LYS A 594 4.39 -5.04 12.33
N MET A 595 4.84 -4.26 11.33
CA MET A 595 4.16 -3.05 10.87
C MET A 595 4.62 -2.64 9.47
N ASN A 596 3.94 -1.66 8.87
CA ASN A 596 4.42 -1.10 7.60
C ASN A 596 5.57 -0.13 7.83
N ALA A 597 5.46 0.76 8.85
CA ALA A 597 6.44 1.80 9.08
C ALA A 597 6.70 2.05 10.56
N LEU A 598 7.98 2.31 10.91
CA LEU A 598 8.45 2.81 12.19
C LEU A 598 9.05 4.20 11.97
N GLU A 599 8.29 5.26 12.33
CA GLU A 599 8.67 6.63 12.05
C GLU A 599 8.60 7.52 13.30
N ASP A 600 7.77 7.14 14.30
CA ASP A 600 7.61 7.90 15.53
C ASP A 600 8.90 7.91 16.35
N VAL A 601 9.35 9.13 16.71
CA VAL A 601 10.63 9.37 17.38
C VAL A 601 10.63 8.82 18.81
N ASP A 602 9.53 8.98 19.54
CA ASP A 602 9.47 8.55 20.95
C ASP A 602 9.44 7.02 21.05
N ILE A 603 8.72 6.36 20.15
CA ILE A 603 8.74 4.88 20.07
C ILE A 603 10.15 4.41 19.68
N THR A 604 10.80 5.06 18.71
CA THR A 604 12.17 4.70 18.29
C THR A 604 13.15 4.86 19.45
N ARG A 605 13.10 5.98 20.21
CA ARG A 605 13.91 6.19 21.42
C ARG A 605 13.63 5.13 22.49
N ALA A 606 12.37 4.78 22.70
CA ALA A 606 12.01 3.77 23.68
C ALA A 606 12.56 2.39 23.30
N LEU A 607 12.57 2.03 22.00
CA LEU A 607 13.18 0.79 21.51
C LEU A 607 14.70 0.79 21.66
N TYR A 608 15.36 1.94 21.47
CA TYR A 608 16.79 2.07 21.78
C TYR A 608 17.06 1.83 23.27
N ARG A 609 16.31 2.45 24.19
CA ARG A 609 16.43 2.18 25.61
C ARG A 609 16.21 0.71 25.97
N ALA A 610 15.26 0.06 25.32
CA ALA A 610 15.01 -1.36 25.52
C ALA A 610 16.21 -2.20 25.08
N SER A 611 16.80 -1.91 23.92
CA SER A 611 18.01 -2.59 23.44
C SER A 611 19.19 -2.36 24.38
N GLN A 612 19.44 -1.12 24.84
CA GLN A 612 20.49 -0.80 25.82
C GLN A 612 20.30 -1.52 27.15
N ALA A 613 19.06 -1.76 27.55
CA ALA A 613 18.73 -2.54 28.75
C ALA A 613 18.85 -4.07 28.53
N GLY A 614 19.31 -4.54 27.36
CA GLY A 614 19.48 -5.96 27.04
C GLY A 614 18.19 -6.66 26.61
N VAL A 615 17.10 -5.93 26.38
CA VAL A 615 15.87 -6.49 25.80
C VAL A 615 16.11 -6.78 24.32
N LYS A 616 15.76 -7.98 23.85
CA LYS A 616 15.78 -8.31 22.44
C LYS A 616 14.63 -7.63 21.71
N VAL A 617 14.93 -6.94 20.61
CA VAL A 617 13.97 -6.20 19.79
C VAL A 617 14.03 -6.73 18.35
N ASP A 618 13.02 -7.47 17.93
CA ASP A 618 12.88 -7.94 16.56
C ASP A 618 11.76 -7.14 15.85
N LEU A 619 12.10 -6.43 14.80
CA LEU A 619 11.18 -5.58 14.06
C LEU A 619 10.97 -6.12 12.63
N ILE A 620 9.72 -6.33 12.24
CA ILE A 620 9.34 -6.68 10.86
C ILE A 620 8.70 -5.42 10.27
N VAL A 621 9.49 -4.62 9.55
CA VAL A 621 9.08 -3.33 8.98
C VAL A 621 9.14 -3.40 7.47
N ARG A 622 7.99 -3.21 6.81
CA ARG A 622 7.91 -3.35 5.35
C ARG A 622 8.63 -2.23 4.61
N ASP A 623 8.35 -0.97 4.97
CA ASP A 623 8.85 0.20 4.21
C ASP A 623 9.75 1.12 5.05
N THR A 624 9.21 2.17 5.61
CA THR A 624 9.97 3.22 6.31
C THR A 624 10.42 2.77 7.70
N CYS A 625 11.71 2.90 8.01
CA CYS A 625 12.24 2.64 9.34
C CYS A 625 13.28 3.69 9.71
N ARG A 626 13.05 4.43 10.80
CA ARG A 626 14.03 5.42 11.33
C ARG A 626 15.07 4.81 12.27
N LEU A 627 14.81 3.63 12.82
CA LEU A 627 15.72 2.97 13.75
C LEU A 627 16.92 2.39 13.00
N ARG A 628 18.12 2.59 13.54
CA ARG A 628 19.38 1.97 13.08
C ARG A 628 19.67 0.71 13.89
N PRO A 629 19.60 -0.49 13.33
CA PRO A 629 19.87 -1.73 14.06
C PRO A 629 21.37 -2.00 14.20
N GLY A 630 21.76 -2.81 15.19
CA GLY A 630 23.10 -3.37 15.30
C GLY A 630 24.22 -2.40 15.69
N ILE A 631 23.91 -1.20 16.17
CA ILE A 631 24.93 -0.24 16.62
C ILE A 631 25.39 -0.62 18.06
N PRO A 632 26.69 -0.86 18.27
CA PRO A 632 27.22 -1.19 19.59
C PRO A 632 26.90 -0.15 20.66
N GLY A 633 26.45 -0.61 21.83
CA GLY A 633 26.04 0.24 22.95
C GLY A 633 24.72 1.03 22.74
N LEU A 634 24.05 0.88 21.60
CA LEU A 634 22.78 1.53 21.32
C LEU A 634 21.69 0.51 20.94
N SER A 635 21.88 -0.20 19.84
CA SER A 635 20.88 -1.06 19.23
C SER A 635 21.39 -2.44 18.86
N GLU A 636 22.44 -2.91 19.54
CA GLU A 636 23.06 -4.23 19.32
C GLU A 636 22.08 -5.41 19.52
N ASN A 637 21.04 -5.21 20.36
CA ASN A 637 19.97 -6.18 20.59
C ASN A 637 18.74 -5.95 19.69
N ALA A 638 18.81 -4.97 18.76
CA ALA A 638 17.74 -4.68 17.82
C ALA A 638 18.07 -5.22 16.43
N ARG A 639 17.10 -5.92 15.82
CA ARG A 639 17.14 -6.43 14.46
C ARG A 639 15.93 -5.93 13.71
N VAL A 640 16.14 -5.51 12.47
CA VAL A 640 15.07 -5.08 11.56
C VAL A 640 15.08 -5.96 10.33
N VAL A 641 13.93 -6.55 10.01
CA VAL A 641 13.75 -7.32 8.78
C VAL A 641 12.57 -6.75 8.00
N SER A 642 12.58 -6.93 6.68
CA SER A 642 11.51 -6.55 5.77
C SER A 642 11.13 -7.76 4.92
N ILE A 643 9.82 -7.93 4.68
CA ILE A 643 9.29 -8.99 3.84
C ILE A 643 8.69 -8.35 2.58
N VAL A 644 9.22 -8.74 1.42
CA VAL A 644 8.70 -8.37 0.10
C VAL A 644 8.49 -9.64 -0.70
N GLY A 645 7.37 -9.78 -1.39
CA GLY A 645 7.04 -10.96 -2.18
C GLY A 645 5.65 -10.85 -2.79
N ARG A 646 5.06 -12.00 -3.13
CA ARG A 646 3.78 -12.13 -3.84
C ARG A 646 2.63 -11.34 -3.22
N PHE A 647 2.51 -11.34 -1.89
CA PHE A 647 1.49 -10.63 -1.14
C PHE A 647 2.09 -9.41 -0.43
N LEU A 648 1.33 -8.31 -0.38
CA LEU A 648 1.74 -7.12 0.34
C LEU A 648 1.57 -7.36 1.85
N GLU A 649 2.67 -7.33 2.59
CA GLU A 649 2.63 -7.42 4.06
C GLU A 649 2.05 -6.11 4.63
N HIS A 650 0.83 -6.17 5.14
CA HIS A 650 0.10 -5.00 5.59
C HIS A 650 -0.37 -5.10 7.05
N GLY A 651 -0.51 -6.30 7.58
CA GLY A 651 -0.97 -6.54 8.95
C GLY A 651 0.01 -6.05 10.02
N ARG A 652 -0.54 -5.61 11.16
CA ARG A 652 0.24 -5.14 12.30
C ARG A 652 0.03 -6.07 13.48
N ILE A 653 1.16 -6.44 14.13
CA ILE A 653 1.20 -7.23 15.35
C ILE A 653 2.19 -6.57 16.30
N TYR A 654 1.78 -6.38 17.55
CA TYR A 654 2.65 -5.91 18.63
C TYR A 654 2.73 -7.02 19.69
N TYR A 655 3.92 -7.53 19.92
CA TYR A 655 4.19 -8.58 20.89
C TYR A 655 5.18 -8.13 21.96
N PHE A 656 4.87 -8.43 23.22
CA PHE A 656 5.71 -8.25 24.37
C PHE A 656 5.72 -9.54 25.19
N ARG A 657 6.92 -9.99 25.61
CA ARG A 657 7.04 -11.21 26.41
C ARG A 657 6.49 -11.07 27.82
N ASN A 658 6.58 -9.88 28.41
CA ASN A 658 5.96 -9.52 29.68
C ASN A 658 6.21 -10.54 30.80
N GLY A 659 7.49 -10.93 31.01
CA GLY A 659 7.84 -11.91 32.05
C GLY A 659 7.23 -13.30 31.86
N GLY A 660 6.73 -13.64 30.66
CA GLY A 660 6.03 -14.89 30.32
C GLY A 660 4.52 -14.77 30.26
N ALA A 661 3.93 -13.64 30.66
CA ALA A 661 2.48 -13.41 30.56
C ALA A 661 2.00 -13.03 29.14
N GLU A 662 2.91 -12.86 28.22
CA GLU A 662 2.79 -12.57 26.78
C GLU A 662 1.60 -11.69 26.37
N ASP A 663 1.89 -10.51 25.86
CA ASP A 663 0.89 -9.65 25.25
C ASP A 663 0.98 -9.75 23.71
N TYR A 664 -0.14 -10.06 23.07
CA TYR A 664 -0.33 -9.99 21.63
C TYR A 664 -1.42 -8.98 21.32
N LEU A 665 -1.11 -8.04 20.43
CA LEU A 665 -2.05 -7.01 20.01
C LEU A 665 -2.04 -6.93 18.47
N ILE A 666 -3.22 -6.71 17.87
CA ILE A 666 -3.37 -6.45 16.43
C ILE A 666 -4.19 -5.19 16.20
N GLY A 667 -3.98 -4.50 15.09
CA GLY A 667 -4.78 -3.33 14.78
C GLY A 667 -4.37 -2.56 13.53
N SER A 668 -4.95 -1.39 13.37
CA SER A 668 -4.80 -0.60 12.15
C SER A 668 -3.60 0.35 12.15
N ALA A 669 -3.01 0.64 13.32
CA ALA A 669 -1.95 1.62 13.48
C ALA A 669 -0.57 1.08 13.12
N ASP A 670 0.23 1.90 12.45
CA ASP A 670 1.70 1.80 12.41
C ASP A 670 2.31 2.69 13.49
N CYS A 671 3.59 2.51 13.82
CA CYS A 671 4.32 3.43 14.71
C CYS A 671 4.82 4.66 13.94
N MET A 672 3.88 5.44 13.43
CA MET A 672 4.13 6.73 12.79
C MET A 672 3.44 7.85 13.56
N LYS A 673 4.06 9.03 13.62
CA LYS A 673 3.50 10.21 14.32
C LYS A 673 2.03 10.43 13.93
N ARG A 674 1.73 10.47 12.63
CA ARG A 674 0.35 10.65 12.13
C ARG A 674 -0.64 9.57 12.58
N ASN A 675 -0.22 8.28 12.65
CA ASN A 675 -1.10 7.19 13.11
C ASN A 675 -1.37 7.29 14.61
N LEU A 676 -0.38 7.76 15.36
CA LEU A 676 -0.44 7.82 16.82
C LEU A 676 -1.06 9.13 17.34
N GLU A 677 -1.01 10.23 16.57
CA GLU A 677 -1.36 11.57 17.01
C GLU A 677 -2.45 12.28 16.16
N SER A 678 -2.62 11.92 14.87
CA SER A 678 -3.52 12.62 13.94
C SER A 678 -4.53 11.71 13.25
N ARG A 679 -4.73 10.48 13.75
CA ARG A 679 -5.69 9.52 13.20
C ARG A 679 -6.46 8.80 14.28
N VAL A 680 -7.71 8.43 13.95
CA VAL A 680 -8.44 7.48 14.79
C VAL A 680 -8.09 6.06 14.31
N GLU A 681 -7.29 5.39 15.12
CA GLU A 681 -6.84 4.00 14.93
C GLU A 681 -7.37 3.13 16.07
N VAL A 682 -7.39 1.82 15.88
CA VAL A 682 -7.72 0.85 16.92
C VAL A 682 -6.70 -0.27 16.94
N VAL A 683 -6.20 -0.56 18.14
CA VAL A 683 -5.42 -1.76 18.44
C VAL A 683 -6.12 -2.53 19.55
N ALA A 684 -6.27 -3.85 19.38
CA ALA A 684 -6.96 -4.71 20.32
C ALA A 684 -6.08 -5.87 20.80
N PRO A 685 -6.20 -6.32 22.06
CA PRO A 685 -5.49 -7.47 22.56
C PRO A 685 -6.08 -8.78 22.01
N VAL A 686 -5.22 -9.76 21.76
CA VAL A 686 -5.56 -11.14 21.45
C VAL A 686 -5.23 -11.98 22.69
N GLU A 687 -6.26 -12.33 23.47
CA GLU A 687 -6.08 -12.95 24.78
C GLU A 687 -6.18 -14.48 24.74
N ASP A 688 -6.93 -15.04 23.79
CA ASP A 688 -7.10 -16.49 23.65
C ASP A 688 -5.74 -17.18 23.38
N PRO A 689 -5.34 -18.18 24.20
CA PRO A 689 -4.03 -18.84 24.04
C PRO A 689 -3.84 -19.54 22.69
N GLN A 690 -4.92 -20.00 22.05
CA GLN A 690 -4.81 -20.64 20.75
C GLN A 690 -4.58 -19.62 19.64
N LEU A 691 -5.24 -18.46 19.72
CA LEU A 691 -5.05 -17.37 18.78
C LEU A 691 -3.65 -16.74 18.91
N ARG A 692 -3.12 -16.65 20.14
CA ARG A 692 -1.72 -16.25 20.40
C ARG A 692 -0.73 -17.18 19.69
N LYS A 693 -0.96 -18.51 19.69
CA LYS A 693 -0.13 -19.47 18.96
C LYS A 693 -0.18 -19.24 17.45
N GLU A 694 -1.33 -18.87 16.90
CA GLU A 694 -1.47 -18.54 15.48
C GLU A 694 -0.64 -17.30 15.12
N LEU A 695 -0.72 -16.23 15.92
CA LEU A 695 0.12 -15.02 15.73
C LEU A 695 1.61 -15.32 15.94
N ARG A 696 1.96 -16.22 16.87
CA ARG A 696 3.34 -16.67 17.07
C ARG A 696 3.90 -17.34 15.81
N ILE A 697 3.12 -18.20 15.14
CA ILE A 697 3.51 -18.84 13.88
C ILE A 697 3.78 -17.78 12.81
N VAL A 698 2.92 -16.77 12.67
CA VAL A 698 3.14 -15.66 11.73
C VAL A 698 4.48 -14.96 11.99
N LEU A 699 4.74 -14.56 13.24
CA LEU A 699 5.97 -13.87 13.60
C LEU A 699 7.20 -14.78 13.37
N ASP A 700 7.13 -16.04 13.76
CA ASP A 700 8.24 -16.99 13.62
C ASP A 700 8.58 -17.26 12.14
N LEU A 701 7.58 -17.46 11.29
CA LEU A 701 7.79 -17.67 9.86
C LEU A 701 8.45 -16.47 9.17
N GLN A 702 8.13 -15.26 9.61
CA GLN A 702 8.69 -14.04 9.02
C GLN A 702 10.05 -13.66 9.60
N LEU A 703 10.34 -14.00 10.87
CA LEU A 703 11.62 -13.75 11.52
C LEU A 703 12.68 -14.79 11.19
N ARG A 704 12.30 -16.02 10.81
CA ARG A 704 13.26 -17.02 10.31
C ARG A 704 13.75 -16.62 8.92
N PRO A 705 15.00 -17.01 8.56
CA PRO A 705 15.48 -16.81 7.19
C PRO A 705 14.49 -17.41 6.20
N ASN A 706 14.04 -16.60 5.25
CA ASN A 706 13.11 -17.01 4.18
C ASN A 706 13.35 -16.16 2.92
N ARG A 707 12.93 -16.68 1.75
CA ARG A 707 13.19 -16.06 0.44
C ARG A 707 12.70 -14.60 0.34
N CYS A 708 11.62 -14.26 1.02
CA CYS A 708 11.03 -12.91 0.98
C CYS A 708 11.71 -11.92 1.94
N GLN A 709 12.66 -12.39 2.78
CA GLN A 709 13.23 -11.61 3.87
C GLN A 709 14.48 -10.84 3.45
N TRP A 710 14.51 -9.59 3.86
CA TRP A 710 15.64 -8.68 3.81
C TRP A 710 16.03 -8.25 5.23
N GLU A 711 17.28 -8.20 5.54
CA GLU A 711 17.82 -7.72 6.82
C GLU A 711 18.40 -6.31 6.65
N MET A 712 17.99 -5.39 7.52
CA MET A 712 18.44 -4.00 7.49
C MET A 712 19.76 -3.84 8.22
N MET A 713 20.66 -3.12 7.61
CA MET A 713 21.97 -2.73 8.18
C MET A 713 21.87 -1.38 8.90
N ALA A 714 22.88 -1.05 9.71
CA ALA A 714 22.91 0.18 10.50
C ALA A 714 22.85 1.48 9.67
N ASP A 715 23.29 1.43 8.42
CA ASP A 715 23.24 2.56 7.46
C ASP A 715 21.91 2.72 6.74
N GLY A 716 20.97 1.78 6.94
CA GLY A 716 19.67 1.76 6.28
C GLY A 716 19.63 0.94 4.98
N THR A 717 20.75 0.36 4.56
CA THR A 717 20.77 -0.59 3.44
C THR A 717 20.14 -1.92 3.84
N TYR A 718 19.73 -2.71 2.84
CA TYR A 718 19.12 -4.01 3.07
C TYR A 718 19.87 -5.09 2.32
N VAL A 719 20.11 -6.19 3.01
CA VAL A 719 20.81 -7.35 2.45
C VAL A 719 19.95 -8.62 2.55
N ARG A 720 20.17 -9.55 1.62
CA ARG A 720 19.63 -10.91 1.70
C ARG A 720 20.71 -11.88 2.12
N THR A 721 20.50 -12.61 3.20
CA THR A 721 21.45 -13.63 3.64
C THR A 721 21.42 -14.85 2.71
N ALA A 722 22.53 -15.60 2.64
CA ALA A 722 22.57 -16.85 1.89
C ALA A 722 21.51 -17.86 2.37
N ALA A 723 21.29 -17.94 3.70
CA ALA A 723 20.24 -18.78 4.29
C ALA A 723 18.83 -18.34 3.85
N ALA A 724 18.57 -17.02 3.77
CA ALA A 724 17.29 -16.50 3.28
C ALA A 724 17.09 -16.85 1.80
N ASN A 725 18.11 -16.71 0.97
CA ASN A 725 18.02 -17.02 -0.47
C ASN A 725 17.71 -18.50 -0.76
N ALA A 726 18.19 -19.42 0.08
CA ALA A 726 17.97 -20.86 -0.08
C ALA A 726 16.66 -21.37 0.53
N ALA A 727 16.01 -20.58 1.41
CA ALA A 727 14.84 -21.00 2.15
C ALA A 727 13.53 -20.82 1.35
N GLN A 728 12.49 -21.54 1.77
CA GLN A 728 11.13 -21.36 1.25
C GLN A 728 10.60 -19.97 1.61
N ALA A 729 9.77 -19.40 0.73
CA ALA A 729 9.07 -18.14 0.99
C ALA A 729 8.11 -18.28 2.19
N CYS A 730 8.17 -17.34 3.14
CA CYS A 730 7.29 -17.36 4.31
C CYS A 730 5.80 -17.29 3.92
N GLN A 731 5.46 -16.60 2.82
CA GLN A 731 4.10 -16.51 2.31
C GLN A 731 3.58 -17.84 1.77
N GLN A 732 4.44 -18.67 1.14
CA GLN A 732 4.08 -20.03 0.77
C GLN A 732 3.86 -20.90 2.02
N ALA A 733 4.72 -20.77 3.03
CA ALA A 733 4.54 -21.48 4.30
C ALA A 733 3.23 -21.10 5.01
N MET A 734 2.76 -19.86 4.86
CA MET A 734 1.46 -19.42 5.37
C MET A 734 0.28 -20.00 4.57
N ILE A 735 0.41 -20.15 3.24
CA ILE A 735 -0.58 -20.86 2.42
C ILE A 735 -0.70 -22.31 2.92
N ASP A 736 0.43 -23.00 3.02
CA ASP A 736 0.50 -24.40 3.48
C ASP A 736 -0.09 -24.56 4.88
N PHE A 737 0.14 -23.60 5.78
CA PHE A 737 -0.43 -23.58 7.12
C PHE A 737 -1.97 -23.45 7.11
N ALA A 738 -2.51 -22.54 6.31
CA ALA A 738 -3.98 -22.36 6.21
C ALA A 738 -4.67 -23.59 5.59
N GLU A 739 -4.10 -24.16 4.54
CA GLU A 739 -4.59 -25.39 3.89
C GLU A 739 -4.52 -26.61 4.85
N GLY A 740 -3.45 -26.73 5.62
CA GLY A 740 -3.26 -27.76 6.62
C GLY A 740 -4.34 -27.71 7.69
N ARG A 741 -4.65 -26.52 8.22
CA ARG A 741 -5.74 -26.29 9.21
C ARG A 741 -7.11 -26.71 8.67
N GLN A 742 -7.43 -26.37 7.43
CA GLN A 742 -8.69 -26.74 6.79
C GLN A 742 -8.79 -28.25 6.57
N THR A 743 -7.71 -28.88 6.13
CA THR A 743 -7.65 -30.34 5.90
C THR A 743 -7.87 -31.11 7.19
N GLU A 744 -7.22 -30.72 8.28
CA GLU A 744 -7.41 -31.35 9.60
C GLU A 744 -8.83 -31.21 10.11
N ALA A 745 -9.42 -30.00 10.02
CA ALA A 745 -10.80 -29.77 10.41
C ALA A 745 -11.78 -30.64 9.61
N THR A 746 -11.54 -30.85 8.33
CA THR A 746 -12.36 -31.70 7.46
C THR A 746 -12.23 -33.18 7.83
N LYS A 747 -11.03 -33.67 8.19
CA LYS A 747 -10.81 -35.04 8.67
C LYS A 747 -11.55 -35.31 10.01
N VAL A 748 -11.49 -34.36 10.92
CA VAL A 748 -12.21 -34.46 12.22
C VAL A 748 -13.72 -34.54 12.00
N LYS A 749 -14.30 -33.75 11.10
CA LYS A 749 -15.72 -33.81 10.74
C LYS A 749 -16.12 -35.17 10.18
N LYS A 750 -15.36 -35.70 9.23
CA LYS A 750 -15.61 -37.02 8.64
C LYS A 750 -15.55 -38.13 9.68
N ARG A 751 -14.66 -38.04 10.67
CA ARG A 751 -14.57 -38.98 11.78
C ARG A 751 -15.79 -38.89 12.70
N ARG A 752 -16.24 -37.68 13.05
CA ARG A 752 -17.44 -37.45 13.87
C ARG A 752 -18.70 -37.94 13.17
N SER A 753 -18.93 -37.63 11.90
CA SER A 753 -20.10 -38.09 11.15
C SER A 753 -20.14 -39.62 11.03
N LYS A 754 -19.01 -40.30 10.80
CA LYS A 754 -18.93 -41.76 10.82
C LYS A 754 -19.18 -42.34 12.22
N GLY A 755 -18.77 -41.66 13.27
CA GLY A 755 -19.06 -42.06 14.67
C GLY A 755 -20.54 -41.97 15.01
N PHE A 756 -21.22 -40.89 14.58
CA PHE A 756 -22.68 -40.74 14.75
C PHE A 756 -23.45 -41.78 13.90
N ALA A 757 -23.09 -42.02 12.66
CA ALA A 757 -23.73 -43.05 11.84
C ALA A 757 -23.59 -44.47 12.44
N ARG A 758 -22.40 -44.81 12.97
CA ARG A 758 -22.17 -46.07 13.67
C ARG A 758 -22.98 -46.19 14.96
N ARG A 759 -23.17 -45.10 15.71
CA ARG A 759 -23.99 -45.09 16.93
C ARG A 759 -25.48 -45.25 16.62
N ALA A 760 -25.98 -44.53 15.59
CA ALA A 760 -27.37 -44.65 15.14
C ALA A 760 -27.69 -46.05 14.57
N VAL A 761 -26.73 -46.75 13.96
CA VAL A 761 -26.89 -48.14 13.50
C VAL A 761 -26.90 -49.10 14.67
N ARG A 762 -26.05 -48.91 15.69
CA ARG A 762 -26.09 -49.73 16.94
C ARG A 762 -27.38 -49.56 17.72
N GLU A 763 -27.86 -48.33 17.88
CA GLU A 763 -29.14 -48.03 18.53
C GLU A 763 -30.35 -48.58 17.76
N ARG A 764 -30.27 -48.73 16.41
CA ARG A 764 -31.31 -49.40 15.62
C ARG A 764 -31.25 -50.93 15.69
N ASN A 765 -30.08 -51.50 15.89
CA ASN A 765 -29.89 -52.96 15.94
C ASN A 765 -30.00 -53.54 17.35
N GLY A 766 -30.31 -52.73 18.40
CA GLY A 766 -30.55 -53.21 19.77
C GLY A 766 -29.30 -53.74 20.47
N GLU A 767 -28.07 -53.33 20.07
CA GLU A 767 -26.81 -53.66 20.73
C GLU A 767 -26.31 -52.54 21.67
#